data_c0a9ad48d94eb74f0946e18b33b0a2ea
#
_entry.id   c0a9ad48d94eb74f0946e18b33b0a2ea
#
_cell.length_a   1.000
_cell.length_b   1.000
_cell.length_c   1.000
_cell.angle_alpha   90.00
_cell.angle_beta   90.00
_cell.angle_gamma   90.00
#
_symmetry.space_group_name_H-M   'P 1'
#
loop_
_entity.id
_entity.type
_entity.pdbx_description
1 polymer ?
#
loop_
_entity_poly.entity_id
_entity_poly.type
_entity_poly.pdbx_seq_one_letter_code
_entity_poly.pdbx_strand_id
1 'polypeptide(L)'
;MLSIILLVVFILLAFKISPREKDEHAHIHGAGQIGLLAALALFGVDYFTSCYYAAGEMMSALHPYGLQDKAYVAVAVIAFANFAFGLLYMFSLGPFNEGGGSYTASMRYLWPTLSLIVAVALIQDYVLTIVVSALSGGDQLLSILGLYGTNWLYHFGLGALLAAVTWYLTIRGRGESAQVVFALIGFFVLLTVTMGIGLLLAHLRGVPPVPSAEAPRTVTLGQAVLHMLTAAMKGMVALTGLEAVSNGIQFMRDEDAGIVQWGKKHLPKLGWFWKFYSGKSGIGRFVQTSFLFYGGLTTLFLTVFSIRFDVFDGTFGRTLVGNLAFIGFSEIPGGVALFWAYQIVAVLMLAAASMTALQDAQATEWRDVAIGEIPEAIVYRDPRGTFTRSVTITFGLAVLIMLLVRGRTTVAVPFYGVGVFMPITAMGLAVRQHALTHLTGRTRRWAVAGATFVTVLAGLVFIGQLIGKWHEGGWIALLGFSLLTIVAHVALLSPFGYREAGQIHRIVHEKARVEGAMASIVKWQAFKMQEYRYRLMIGIAGFMELFGIGQRQRALASAGAGGPSSIPALASAAAARRSGSASAGPVATSTANPRQPAPDSGQEHFRLPPHIVRHRIVVPVNGVNQGSLTALRYAESLSSDVTAAHVSLDAGATEILKRQWATWGDGVRLVVLPSPHNLVLEPLLEYVQGVIALRQRNEIVTVIVPQSVRPRWWSNLMRTQMAVLLRLSLPFETGIVITDVPYVLEADGK
;
A
#
# COMPACT_ATOMS: atom_id res chain seq x y z
N MET A 1 14.92 -8.28 23.20
CA MET A 1 15.68 -9.43 22.70
C MET A 1 14.78 -10.61 22.30
N LEU A 2 13.93 -11.14 23.19
CA LEU A 2 13.05 -12.29 22.88
C LEU A 2 12.18 -12.05 21.62
N SER A 3 11.61 -10.87 21.48
CA SER A 3 10.75 -10.49 20.35
C SER A 3 11.48 -10.53 19.00
N ILE A 4 12.73 -10.06 18.96
CA ILE A 4 13.55 -10.07 17.74
C ILE A 4 13.94 -11.51 17.39
N ILE A 5 14.29 -12.32 18.40
CA ILE A 5 14.63 -13.73 18.21
C ILE A 5 13.42 -14.48 17.65
N LEU A 6 12.22 -14.27 18.21
CA LEU A 6 10.99 -14.88 17.71
C LEU A 6 10.70 -14.48 16.26
N LEU A 7 10.82 -13.20 15.90
CA LEU A 7 10.63 -12.73 14.54
C LEU A 7 11.61 -13.42 13.57
N VAL A 8 12.89 -13.49 13.93
CA VAL A 8 13.91 -14.18 13.12
C VAL A 8 13.57 -15.67 12.99
N VAL A 9 13.13 -16.33 14.07
CA VAL A 9 12.71 -17.73 14.02
C VAL A 9 11.54 -17.93 13.06
N PHE A 10 10.52 -17.07 13.08
CA PHE A 10 9.39 -17.14 12.15
C PHE A 10 9.80 -16.89 10.71
N ILE A 11 10.72 -15.95 10.45
CA ILE A 11 11.27 -15.72 9.11
C ILE A 11 12.00 -16.98 8.62
N LEU A 12 12.89 -17.54 9.43
CA LEU A 12 13.60 -18.79 9.07
C LEU A 12 12.63 -19.97 8.86
N LEU A 13 11.61 -20.07 9.69
CA LEU A 13 10.56 -21.07 9.57
C LEU A 13 9.79 -20.92 8.25
N ALA A 14 9.46 -19.69 7.86
CA ALA A 14 8.78 -19.37 6.61
C ALA A 14 9.56 -19.88 5.39
N PHE A 15 10.88 -19.64 5.37
CA PHE A 15 11.74 -20.13 4.29
C PHE A 15 11.95 -21.65 4.33
N LYS A 16 11.92 -22.27 5.51
CA LYS A 16 12.07 -23.73 5.66
C LYS A 16 10.83 -24.52 5.25
N ILE A 17 9.64 -24.02 5.58
CA ILE A 17 8.36 -24.69 5.32
C ILE A 17 7.90 -24.49 3.88
N SER A 18 8.28 -23.38 3.26
CA SER A 18 7.87 -23.06 1.90
C SER A 18 8.45 -24.06 0.91
N PRO A 19 7.62 -24.60 -0.03
CA PRO A 19 8.12 -25.36 -1.17
C PRO A 19 9.13 -24.54 -1.97
N ARG A 20 10.12 -25.19 -2.59
CA ARG A 20 11.13 -24.51 -3.42
C ARG A 20 10.63 -24.22 -4.84
N GLU A 21 9.62 -24.95 -5.27
CA GLU A 21 9.02 -24.78 -6.60
C GLU A 21 8.02 -23.63 -6.58
N LYS A 22 8.09 -22.80 -7.62
CA LYS A 22 7.14 -21.71 -7.87
C LYS A 22 6.00 -22.21 -8.74
N ASP A 23 4.79 -21.70 -8.54
CA ASP A 23 3.70 -21.89 -9.48
C ASP A 23 3.92 -20.96 -10.68
N GLU A 24 4.38 -21.54 -11.81
CA GLU A 24 4.61 -20.79 -13.05
C GLU A 24 3.30 -20.29 -13.68
N HIS A 25 2.17 -20.82 -13.26
CA HIS A 25 0.83 -20.48 -13.77
C HIS A 25 0.05 -19.61 -12.78
N ALA A 26 0.72 -18.74 -12.02
CA ALA A 26 0.11 -17.86 -11.02
C ALA A 26 -0.93 -16.91 -11.62
N HIS A 27 -2.07 -17.46 -12.05
CA HIS A 27 -3.28 -16.69 -12.30
C HIS A 27 -3.89 -16.33 -10.93
N ILE A 28 -4.53 -15.16 -10.84
CA ILE A 28 -5.38 -14.84 -9.71
C ILE A 28 -6.56 -15.81 -9.78
N HIS A 29 -6.45 -16.96 -9.10
CA HIS A 29 -7.52 -17.94 -9.03
C HIS A 29 -8.71 -17.28 -8.37
N GLY A 30 -9.89 -17.39 -9.00
CA GLY A 30 -11.14 -16.89 -8.44
C GLY A 30 -11.60 -15.51 -8.93
N ALA A 31 -10.83 -14.82 -9.77
CA ALA A 31 -11.32 -13.57 -10.37
C ALA A 31 -12.66 -13.78 -11.10
N GLY A 32 -13.69 -12.99 -10.71
CA GLY A 32 -15.02 -13.07 -11.31
C GLY A 32 -15.85 -14.31 -10.95
N GLN A 33 -15.52 -15.05 -9.88
CA GLN A 33 -16.21 -16.30 -9.50
C GLN A 33 -17.16 -16.14 -8.31
N ILE A 34 -17.01 -15.06 -7.50
CA ILE A 34 -17.74 -14.89 -6.24
C ILE A 34 -19.08 -14.21 -6.48
N GLY A 35 -20.18 -14.91 -6.17
CA GLY A 35 -21.53 -14.35 -6.17
C GLY A 35 -21.87 -13.64 -4.85
N LEU A 36 -23.08 -13.05 -4.76
CA LEU A 36 -23.50 -12.21 -3.64
C LEU A 36 -23.37 -12.88 -2.26
N LEU A 37 -23.87 -14.12 -2.11
CA LEU A 37 -23.85 -14.80 -0.81
C LEU A 37 -22.41 -15.16 -0.37
N ALA A 38 -21.58 -15.58 -1.34
CA ALA A 38 -20.17 -15.84 -1.07
C ALA A 38 -19.40 -14.53 -0.75
N ALA A 39 -19.71 -13.44 -1.42
CA ALA A 39 -19.11 -12.13 -1.11
C ALA A 39 -19.51 -11.64 0.28
N LEU A 40 -20.78 -11.81 0.67
CA LEU A 40 -21.27 -11.48 2.02
C LEU A 40 -20.55 -12.33 3.09
N ALA A 41 -20.29 -13.60 2.81
CA ALA A 41 -19.59 -14.48 3.73
C ALA A 41 -18.12 -14.11 3.86
N LEU A 42 -17.39 -14.05 2.74
CA LEU A 42 -15.93 -13.89 2.76
C LEU A 42 -15.49 -12.47 3.15
N PHE A 43 -16.18 -11.42 2.68
CA PHE A 43 -15.81 -10.04 2.99
C PHE A 43 -16.58 -9.47 4.19
N GLY A 44 -17.62 -10.18 4.67
CA GLY A 44 -18.47 -9.72 5.78
C GLY A 44 -18.08 -10.28 7.14
N VAL A 45 -17.41 -11.44 7.20
CA VAL A 45 -17.16 -12.12 8.47
C VAL A 45 -16.36 -11.28 9.46
N ASP A 46 -15.34 -10.59 9.01
CA ASP A 46 -14.52 -9.69 9.83
C ASP A 46 -15.37 -8.52 10.36
N TYR A 47 -16.12 -7.85 9.48
CA TYR A 47 -16.98 -6.76 9.88
C TYR A 47 -18.07 -7.20 10.87
N PHE A 48 -18.72 -8.33 10.63
CA PHE A 48 -19.79 -8.83 11.50
C PHE A 48 -19.27 -9.20 12.89
N THR A 49 -18.09 -9.78 12.99
CA THR A 49 -17.49 -10.14 14.29
C THR A 49 -16.97 -8.92 15.04
N SER A 50 -16.46 -7.91 14.33
CA SER A 50 -15.90 -6.70 14.93
C SER A 50 -16.92 -5.89 15.73
N CYS A 51 -18.19 -5.90 15.33
CA CYS A 51 -19.25 -5.19 16.04
C CYS A 51 -19.46 -5.72 17.48
N TYR A 52 -19.15 -6.98 17.76
CA TYR A 52 -19.39 -7.58 19.07
C TYR A 52 -18.35 -7.19 20.10
N TYR A 53 -17.05 -7.31 19.79
CA TYR A 53 -16.02 -6.90 20.75
C TYR A 53 -15.91 -5.37 20.86
N ALA A 54 -16.29 -4.63 19.81
CA ALA A 54 -16.32 -3.17 19.84
C ALA A 54 -17.31 -2.60 20.87
N ALA A 55 -18.45 -3.25 21.06
CA ALA A 55 -19.42 -2.83 22.07
C ALA A 55 -18.85 -3.06 23.49
N GLY A 56 -18.13 -4.14 23.72
CA GLY A 56 -17.41 -4.39 24.98
C GLY A 56 -16.36 -3.33 25.30
N GLU A 57 -15.53 -2.98 24.33
CA GLU A 57 -14.52 -1.92 24.45
C GLU A 57 -15.13 -0.54 24.77
N MET A 58 -16.25 -0.21 24.10
CA MET A 58 -16.97 1.03 24.34
C MET A 58 -17.55 1.09 25.77
N MET A 59 -18.23 0.03 26.19
CA MET A 59 -18.85 -0.01 27.52
C MET A 59 -17.82 -0.02 28.64
N SER A 60 -16.73 -0.79 28.48
CA SER A 60 -15.62 -0.82 29.44
C SER A 60 -14.92 0.53 29.61
N ALA A 61 -14.96 1.40 28.59
CA ALA A 61 -14.42 2.75 28.68
C ALA A 61 -15.34 3.71 29.47
N LEU A 62 -16.63 3.47 29.55
CA LEU A 62 -17.61 4.32 30.24
C LEU A 62 -17.87 3.89 31.69
N HIS A 63 -17.78 2.58 31.95
CA HIS A 63 -18.13 1.99 33.24
C HIS A 63 -17.39 2.64 34.44
N PRO A 64 -16.06 2.87 34.42
CA PRO A 64 -15.35 3.46 35.57
C PRO A 64 -15.83 4.85 35.98
N TYR A 65 -16.55 5.53 35.09
CA TYR A 65 -17.03 6.89 35.26
C TYR A 65 -18.55 6.99 35.49
N GLY A 66 -19.25 5.86 35.54
CA GLY A 66 -20.71 5.83 35.70
C GLY A 66 -21.46 6.47 34.52
N LEU A 67 -20.91 6.40 33.33
CA LEU A 67 -21.47 7.02 32.11
C LEU A 67 -22.16 6.02 31.18
N GLN A 68 -22.43 4.78 31.64
CA GLN A 68 -22.99 3.71 30.83
C GLN A 68 -24.36 4.09 30.24
N ASP A 69 -25.23 4.72 31.05
CA ASP A 69 -26.57 5.19 30.64
C ASP A 69 -26.52 6.26 29.55
N LYS A 70 -25.38 6.90 29.32
CA LYS A 70 -25.14 7.87 28.25
C LYS A 70 -24.44 7.28 27.02
N ALA A 71 -24.18 5.97 26.99
CA ALA A 71 -23.50 5.29 25.89
C ALA A 71 -24.21 5.44 24.54
N TYR A 72 -25.51 5.77 24.54
CA TYR A 72 -26.25 6.09 23.29
C TYR A 72 -25.61 7.20 22.48
N VAL A 73 -24.94 8.15 23.12
CA VAL A 73 -24.21 9.22 22.42
C VAL A 73 -23.04 8.64 21.65
N ALA A 74 -22.26 7.74 22.29
CA ALA A 74 -21.16 7.07 21.62
C ALA A 74 -21.65 6.19 20.47
N VAL A 75 -22.73 5.43 20.67
CA VAL A 75 -23.36 4.63 19.61
C VAL A 75 -23.81 5.50 18.42
N ALA A 76 -24.42 6.66 18.69
CA ALA A 76 -24.84 7.57 17.63
C ALA A 76 -23.66 8.08 16.80
N VAL A 77 -22.52 8.40 17.44
CA VAL A 77 -21.27 8.80 16.77
C VAL A 77 -20.72 7.65 15.93
N ILE A 78 -20.67 6.43 16.46
CA ILE A 78 -20.22 5.23 15.74
C ILE A 78 -21.11 4.95 14.53
N ALA A 79 -22.45 4.97 14.70
CA ALA A 79 -23.41 4.75 13.62
C ALA A 79 -23.29 5.80 12.52
N PHE A 80 -23.10 7.07 12.90
CA PHE A 80 -22.89 8.15 11.97
C PHE A 80 -21.59 7.97 11.16
N ALA A 81 -20.49 7.61 11.82
CA ALA A 81 -19.21 7.33 11.16
C ALA A 81 -19.32 6.13 10.23
N ASN A 82 -19.98 5.04 10.69
CA ASN A 82 -20.26 3.86 9.87
C ASN A 82 -21.03 4.22 8.60
N PHE A 83 -22.08 5.02 8.74
CA PHE A 83 -22.87 5.46 7.60
C PHE A 83 -22.04 6.31 6.63
N ALA A 84 -21.28 7.29 7.13
CA ALA A 84 -20.47 8.18 6.31
C ALA A 84 -19.36 7.43 5.55
N PHE A 85 -18.61 6.57 6.24
CA PHE A 85 -17.52 5.77 5.63
C PHE A 85 -18.08 4.70 4.70
N GLY A 86 -19.14 4.02 5.08
CA GLY A 86 -19.81 3.03 4.23
C GLY A 86 -20.32 3.64 2.93
N LEU A 87 -20.92 4.84 2.95
CA LEU A 87 -21.32 5.55 1.72
C LEU A 87 -20.10 5.90 0.84
N LEU A 88 -18.98 6.31 1.45
CA LEU A 88 -17.75 6.56 0.71
C LEU A 88 -17.31 5.31 -0.06
N TYR A 89 -17.26 4.15 0.63
CA TYR A 89 -16.88 2.89 -0.01
C TYR A 89 -17.89 2.44 -1.05
N MET A 90 -19.19 2.57 -0.81
CA MET A 90 -20.22 2.26 -1.82
C MET A 90 -20.04 3.11 -3.09
N PHE A 91 -19.66 4.37 -2.95
CA PHE A 91 -19.38 5.23 -4.09
C PHE A 91 -18.07 4.82 -4.79
N SER A 92 -17.03 4.49 -4.03
CA SER A 92 -15.71 4.11 -4.56
C SER A 92 -15.73 2.83 -5.40
N LEU A 93 -16.65 1.88 -5.13
CA LEU A 93 -16.78 0.62 -5.88
C LEU A 93 -17.16 0.82 -7.36
N GLY A 94 -17.65 2.00 -7.76
CA GLY A 94 -17.88 2.32 -9.17
C GLY A 94 -16.60 2.62 -9.93
N PRO A 95 -15.87 3.69 -9.56
CA PRO A 95 -14.65 4.09 -10.25
C PRO A 95 -13.42 3.20 -9.94
N PHE A 96 -13.41 2.46 -8.82
CA PHE A 96 -12.28 1.60 -8.39
C PHE A 96 -12.71 0.13 -8.31
N ASN A 97 -13.17 -0.40 -9.42
CA ASN A 97 -13.72 -1.76 -9.49
C ASN A 97 -12.68 -2.85 -9.83
N GLU A 98 -11.40 -2.49 -9.75
CA GLU A 98 -10.29 -3.40 -10.05
C GLU A 98 -9.73 -4.11 -8.81
N GLY A 99 -10.23 -3.74 -7.63
CA GLY A 99 -9.76 -4.24 -6.34
C GLY A 99 -8.53 -3.49 -5.81
N GLY A 100 -8.05 -3.90 -4.60
CA GLY A 100 -6.96 -3.23 -3.90
C GLY A 100 -7.34 -1.97 -3.16
N GLY A 101 -8.63 -1.71 -3.04
CA GLY A 101 -9.18 -0.70 -2.12
C GLY A 101 -8.54 0.67 -2.19
N SER A 102 -8.27 1.21 -1.02
CA SER A 102 -7.65 2.52 -0.82
C SER A 102 -6.25 2.60 -1.40
N TYR A 103 -5.51 1.50 -1.42
CA TYR A 103 -4.18 1.46 -2.01
C TYR A 103 -4.23 1.74 -3.52
N THR A 104 -5.03 1.00 -4.28
CA THR A 104 -5.20 1.21 -5.72
C THR A 104 -5.75 2.61 -6.03
N ALA A 105 -6.71 3.09 -5.25
CA ALA A 105 -7.28 4.42 -5.40
C ALA A 105 -6.23 5.52 -5.15
N SER A 106 -5.40 5.37 -4.11
CA SER A 106 -4.34 6.33 -3.78
C SER A 106 -3.22 6.32 -4.82
N MET A 107 -2.82 5.16 -5.33
CA MET A 107 -1.84 5.06 -6.43
C MET A 107 -2.31 5.77 -7.69
N ARG A 108 -3.60 5.73 -7.99
CA ARG A 108 -4.16 6.35 -9.20
C ARG A 108 -4.27 7.87 -9.10
N TYR A 109 -4.63 8.41 -7.94
CA TYR A 109 -5.02 9.82 -7.80
C TYR A 109 -4.18 10.63 -6.83
N LEU A 110 -3.39 9.99 -5.96
CA LEU A 110 -2.58 10.67 -4.96
C LEU A 110 -1.08 10.53 -5.26
N TRP A 111 -0.28 10.90 -4.29
CA TRP A 111 1.17 10.79 -4.42
C TRP A 111 1.65 9.37 -4.08
N PRO A 112 2.66 8.85 -4.77
CA PRO A 112 3.22 7.52 -4.50
C PRO A 112 3.66 7.30 -3.06
N THR A 113 4.21 8.32 -2.37
CA THR A 113 4.53 8.25 -0.93
C THR A 113 3.31 7.93 -0.08
N LEU A 114 2.19 8.61 -0.35
CA LEU A 114 0.96 8.39 0.40
C LEU A 114 0.39 7.01 0.12
N SER A 115 0.53 6.51 -1.12
CA SER A 115 0.12 5.16 -1.48
C SER A 115 0.91 4.10 -0.74
N LEU A 116 2.23 4.27 -0.60
CA LEU A 116 3.07 3.37 0.19
C LEU A 116 2.68 3.40 1.68
N ILE A 117 2.41 4.59 2.22
CA ILE A 117 1.90 4.74 3.59
C ILE A 117 0.58 3.99 3.76
N VAL A 118 -0.32 4.07 2.78
CA VAL A 118 -1.61 3.33 2.77
C VAL A 118 -1.37 1.83 2.70
N ALA A 119 -0.43 1.34 1.86
CA ALA A 119 -0.08 -0.08 1.80
C ALA A 119 0.40 -0.61 3.15
N VAL A 120 1.33 0.10 3.80
CA VAL A 120 1.83 -0.26 5.15
C VAL A 120 0.70 -0.23 6.18
N ALA A 121 -0.20 0.76 6.11
CA ALA A 121 -1.35 0.83 7.01
C ALA A 121 -2.30 -0.36 6.83
N LEU A 122 -2.58 -0.78 5.60
CA LEU A 122 -3.40 -1.95 5.30
C LEU A 122 -2.76 -3.26 5.80
N ILE A 123 -1.47 -3.46 5.58
CA ILE A 123 -0.75 -4.63 6.10
C ILE A 123 -0.82 -4.65 7.63
N GLN A 124 -0.64 -3.50 8.28
CA GLN A 124 -0.79 -3.39 9.73
C GLN A 124 -2.21 -3.72 10.18
N ASP A 125 -3.24 -3.26 9.45
CA ASP A 125 -4.65 -3.54 9.75
C ASP A 125 -4.92 -5.05 9.70
N TYR A 126 -4.47 -5.75 8.66
CA TYR A 126 -4.62 -7.20 8.56
C TYR A 126 -3.92 -7.96 9.68
N VAL A 127 -2.69 -7.59 10.02
CA VAL A 127 -1.97 -8.20 11.15
C VAL A 127 -2.75 -8.01 12.45
N LEU A 128 -3.27 -6.82 12.69
CA LEU A 128 -4.06 -6.52 13.88
C LEU A 128 -5.42 -7.22 13.89
N THR A 129 -6.05 -7.38 12.74
CA THR A 129 -7.27 -8.18 12.59
C THR A 129 -7.03 -9.63 13.00
N ILE A 130 -5.89 -10.22 12.61
CA ILE A 130 -5.50 -11.58 13.09
C ILE A 130 -5.33 -11.58 14.61
N VAL A 131 -4.61 -10.61 15.16
CA VAL A 131 -4.35 -10.48 16.61
C VAL A 131 -5.65 -10.39 17.39
N VAL A 132 -6.50 -9.41 17.04
CA VAL A 132 -7.71 -9.13 17.81
C VAL A 132 -8.76 -10.23 17.63
N SER A 133 -8.95 -10.74 16.42
CA SER A 133 -9.89 -11.85 16.18
C SER A 133 -9.47 -13.12 16.90
N ALA A 134 -8.18 -13.47 16.90
CA ALA A 134 -7.70 -14.65 17.59
C ALA A 134 -7.75 -14.51 19.12
N LEU A 135 -7.37 -13.34 19.66
CA LEU A 135 -7.49 -13.07 21.10
C LEU A 135 -8.95 -13.05 21.54
N SER A 136 -9.83 -12.35 20.79
CA SER A 136 -11.28 -12.32 21.09
C SER A 136 -11.89 -13.73 21.03
N GLY A 137 -11.45 -14.59 20.09
CA GLY A 137 -11.86 -15.99 20.05
C GLY A 137 -11.42 -16.77 21.29
N GLY A 138 -10.19 -16.55 21.76
CA GLY A 138 -9.69 -17.09 23.03
C GLY A 138 -10.49 -16.57 24.23
N ASP A 139 -10.86 -15.28 24.23
CA ASP A 139 -11.67 -14.64 25.25
C ASP A 139 -13.09 -15.23 25.34
N GLN A 140 -13.71 -15.60 24.20
CA GLN A 140 -14.98 -16.30 24.19
C GLN A 140 -14.88 -17.71 24.81
N LEU A 141 -13.78 -18.44 24.56
CA LEU A 141 -13.54 -19.73 25.20
C LEU A 141 -13.37 -19.59 26.73
N LEU A 142 -12.63 -18.58 27.19
CA LEU A 142 -12.48 -18.26 28.61
C LEU A 142 -13.83 -17.82 29.22
N SER A 143 -14.66 -17.13 28.46
CA SER A 143 -16.00 -16.69 28.84
C SER A 143 -16.95 -17.88 29.15
N ILE A 144 -16.80 -18.98 28.42
CA ILE A 144 -17.56 -20.22 28.71
C ILE A 144 -17.27 -20.72 30.14
N LEU A 145 -16.01 -20.67 30.53
CA LEU A 145 -15.52 -21.14 31.81
C LEU A 145 -15.61 -20.12 32.94
N GLY A 146 -16.00 -18.89 32.65
CA GLY A 146 -15.98 -17.79 33.62
C GLY A 146 -14.55 -17.36 34.04
N LEU A 147 -13.56 -17.59 33.19
CA LEU A 147 -12.15 -17.34 33.46
C LEU A 147 -11.60 -16.10 32.71
N TYR A 148 -12.46 -15.34 32.03
CA TYR A 148 -12.05 -14.10 31.39
C TYR A 148 -11.50 -13.09 32.40
N GLY A 149 -10.39 -12.44 32.05
CA GLY A 149 -9.72 -11.45 32.93
C GLY A 149 -8.83 -12.06 34.03
N THR A 150 -8.65 -13.36 34.08
CA THR A 150 -7.81 -14.04 35.09
C THR A 150 -6.31 -13.92 34.77
N ASN A 151 -5.71 -14.89 34.11
CA ASN A 151 -4.28 -14.92 33.83
C ASN A 151 -4.02 -14.59 32.34
N TRP A 152 -3.15 -13.64 32.08
CA TRP A 152 -2.79 -13.23 30.72
C TRP A 152 -2.23 -14.39 29.85
N LEU A 153 -1.61 -15.40 30.46
CA LEU A 153 -1.11 -16.58 29.74
C LEU A 153 -2.23 -17.42 29.11
N TYR A 154 -3.41 -17.47 29.72
CA TYR A 154 -4.56 -18.14 29.13
C TYR A 154 -5.08 -17.41 27.91
N HIS A 155 -5.20 -16.08 27.99
CA HIS A 155 -5.60 -15.24 26.85
C HIS A 155 -4.61 -15.37 25.69
N PHE A 156 -3.31 -15.20 25.98
CA PHE A 156 -2.25 -15.36 24.98
C PHE A 156 -2.23 -16.78 24.41
N GLY A 157 -2.27 -17.81 25.24
CA GLY A 157 -2.16 -19.20 24.82
C GLY A 157 -3.30 -19.64 23.92
N LEU A 158 -4.55 -19.31 24.28
CA LEU A 158 -5.73 -19.62 23.46
C LEU A 158 -5.77 -18.79 22.17
N GLY A 159 -5.46 -17.51 22.24
CA GLY A 159 -5.35 -16.67 21.06
C GLY A 159 -4.27 -17.16 20.09
N ALA A 160 -3.07 -17.45 20.59
CA ALA A 160 -1.99 -17.98 19.77
C ALA A 160 -2.32 -19.36 19.18
N LEU A 161 -3.01 -20.22 19.93
CA LEU A 161 -3.49 -21.52 19.43
C LEU A 161 -4.49 -21.32 18.28
N LEU A 162 -5.46 -20.42 18.43
CA LEU A 162 -6.45 -20.15 17.40
C LEU A 162 -5.78 -19.59 16.14
N ALA A 163 -4.85 -18.63 16.30
CA ALA A 163 -4.06 -18.10 15.19
C ALA A 163 -3.19 -19.18 14.52
N ALA A 164 -2.62 -20.12 15.30
CA ALA A 164 -1.84 -21.25 14.76
C ALA A 164 -2.70 -22.22 13.95
N VAL A 165 -3.93 -22.49 14.40
CA VAL A 165 -4.89 -23.32 13.66
C VAL A 165 -5.26 -22.65 12.32
N THR A 166 -5.59 -21.37 12.32
CA THR A 166 -5.95 -20.63 11.11
C THR A 166 -4.76 -20.51 10.14
N TRP A 167 -3.56 -20.23 10.66
CA TRP A 167 -2.32 -20.28 9.88
C TRP A 167 -2.09 -21.65 9.23
N TYR A 168 -2.21 -22.73 10.00
CA TYR A 168 -2.00 -24.09 9.49
C TYR A 168 -2.99 -24.45 8.38
N LEU A 169 -4.27 -24.09 8.54
CA LEU A 169 -5.28 -24.32 7.51
C LEU A 169 -4.98 -23.51 6.25
N THR A 170 -4.58 -22.25 6.40
CA THR A 170 -4.25 -21.36 5.29
C THR A 170 -3.06 -21.88 4.48
N ILE A 171 -1.95 -22.32 5.13
CA ILE A 171 -0.77 -22.84 4.40
C ILE A 171 -1.02 -24.20 3.73
N ARG A 172 -2.07 -24.91 4.13
CA ARG A 172 -2.50 -26.16 3.47
C ARG A 172 -3.34 -25.92 2.22
N GLY A 173 -3.59 -24.67 1.85
CA GLY A 173 -4.45 -24.34 0.71
C GLY A 173 -5.92 -24.66 0.96
N ARG A 174 -6.30 -24.96 2.20
CA ARG A 174 -7.69 -25.14 2.62
C ARG A 174 -8.26 -23.78 2.92
N GLY A 175 -8.58 -23.04 1.84
CA GLY A 175 -9.33 -21.79 1.94
C GLY A 175 -10.70 -22.04 2.55
N GLU A 176 -11.27 -21.00 3.15
CA GLU A 176 -12.63 -21.05 3.68
C GLU A 176 -13.60 -21.40 2.55
N SER A 177 -14.42 -22.40 2.79
CA SER A 177 -15.60 -22.59 1.96
C SER A 177 -16.57 -21.45 2.25
N ALA A 178 -16.82 -20.56 1.28
CA ALA A 178 -17.80 -19.48 1.42
C ALA A 178 -19.16 -19.98 1.88
N GLN A 179 -19.52 -21.23 1.54
CA GLN A 179 -20.76 -21.87 1.98
C GLN A 179 -20.76 -22.17 3.49
N VAL A 180 -19.63 -22.65 4.03
CA VAL A 180 -19.48 -22.93 5.47
C VAL A 180 -19.52 -21.61 6.25
N VAL A 181 -18.78 -20.60 5.82
CA VAL A 181 -18.81 -19.28 6.47
C VAL A 181 -20.19 -18.66 6.42
N PHE A 182 -20.88 -18.75 5.28
CA PHE A 182 -22.25 -18.26 5.15
C PHE A 182 -23.22 -18.98 6.11
N ALA A 183 -23.10 -20.30 6.23
CA ALA A 183 -23.89 -21.08 7.17
C ALA A 183 -23.59 -20.69 8.63
N LEU A 184 -22.31 -20.46 8.97
CA LEU A 184 -21.90 -19.98 10.29
C LEU A 184 -22.48 -18.60 10.60
N ILE A 185 -22.45 -17.66 9.65
CA ILE A 185 -23.07 -16.34 9.80
C ILE A 185 -24.57 -16.47 10.04
N GLY A 186 -25.26 -17.27 9.23
CA GLY A 186 -26.69 -17.51 9.39
C GLY A 186 -27.05 -18.10 10.76
N PHE A 187 -26.28 -19.08 11.21
CA PHE A 187 -26.47 -19.70 12.52
C PHE A 187 -26.15 -18.73 13.67
N PHE A 188 -25.10 -17.94 13.53
CA PHE A 188 -24.73 -16.91 14.50
C PHE A 188 -25.81 -15.81 14.63
N VAL A 189 -26.38 -15.35 13.51
CA VAL A 189 -27.48 -14.38 13.51
C VAL A 189 -28.73 -14.99 14.17
N LEU A 190 -29.06 -16.23 13.85
CA LEU A 190 -30.19 -16.94 14.48
C LEU A 190 -30.03 -17.03 16.00
N LEU A 191 -28.84 -17.42 16.47
CA LEU A 191 -28.55 -17.49 17.90
C LEU A 191 -28.56 -16.09 18.54
N THR A 192 -28.09 -15.04 17.85
CA THR A 192 -28.15 -13.67 18.34
C THR A 192 -29.61 -13.18 18.47
N VAL A 193 -30.46 -13.49 17.51
CA VAL A 193 -31.90 -13.19 17.61
C VAL A 193 -32.54 -13.94 18.77
N THR A 194 -32.22 -15.22 18.93
CA THR A 194 -32.69 -16.06 20.06
C THR A 194 -32.23 -15.49 21.41
N MET A 195 -30.95 -15.07 21.51
CA MET A 195 -30.41 -14.35 22.67
C MET A 195 -31.21 -13.06 22.94
N GLY A 196 -31.54 -12.28 21.91
CA GLY A 196 -32.35 -11.07 22.02
C GLY A 196 -33.74 -11.32 22.56
N ILE A 197 -34.39 -12.39 22.11
CA ILE A 197 -35.67 -12.83 22.67
C ILE A 197 -35.54 -13.17 24.16
N GLY A 198 -34.51 -13.92 24.52
CA GLY A 198 -34.25 -14.24 25.92
C GLY A 198 -33.97 -13.03 26.79
N LEU A 199 -33.16 -12.08 26.30
CA LEU A 199 -32.90 -10.81 27.00
C LEU A 199 -34.17 -9.98 27.19
N LEU A 200 -35.06 -9.97 26.20
CA LEU A 200 -36.36 -9.32 26.31
C LEU A 200 -37.26 -10.04 27.37
N LEU A 201 -37.26 -11.37 27.40
CA LEU A 201 -37.96 -12.15 28.43
C LEU A 201 -37.38 -11.86 29.83
N ALA A 202 -36.05 -11.81 29.98
CA ALA A 202 -35.38 -11.44 31.21
C ALA A 202 -35.79 -10.03 31.68
N HIS A 203 -35.90 -9.09 30.76
CA HIS A 203 -36.37 -7.75 31.06
C HIS A 203 -37.85 -7.74 31.54
N LEU A 204 -38.73 -8.43 30.83
CA LEU A 204 -40.14 -8.52 31.17
C LEU A 204 -40.40 -9.24 32.50
N ARG A 205 -39.55 -10.21 32.86
CA ARG A 205 -39.61 -10.91 34.15
C ARG A 205 -38.98 -10.12 35.30
N GLY A 206 -38.41 -8.94 35.02
CA GLY A 206 -37.81 -8.09 36.03
C GLY A 206 -36.48 -8.58 36.60
N VAL A 207 -35.73 -9.30 35.81
CA VAL A 207 -34.33 -9.73 36.24
C VAL A 207 -33.55 -8.47 36.61
N PRO A 208 -32.98 -8.39 37.85
CA PRO A 208 -32.31 -7.22 38.33
C PRO A 208 -30.99 -6.99 37.57
N PRO A 209 -30.53 -5.73 37.46
CA PRO A 209 -29.21 -5.44 36.94
C PRO A 209 -28.13 -6.00 37.89
N VAL A 210 -26.96 -6.29 37.34
CA VAL A 210 -25.81 -6.77 38.11
C VAL A 210 -25.30 -5.63 38.98
N PRO A 211 -25.16 -5.79 40.32
CA PRO A 211 -24.62 -4.73 41.17
C PRO A 211 -23.19 -4.37 40.75
N SER A 212 -22.92 -3.09 40.50
CA SER A 212 -21.58 -2.59 40.28
C SER A 212 -20.78 -2.68 41.61
N ALA A 213 -19.62 -3.32 41.54
CA ALA A 213 -18.75 -3.49 42.70
C ALA A 213 -17.97 -2.22 43.10
N GLU A 214 -17.82 -1.26 42.16
CA GLU A 214 -17.05 -0.05 42.35
C GLU A 214 -17.93 1.19 42.24
N ALA A 215 -17.72 2.15 43.15
CA ALA A 215 -18.37 3.47 43.07
C ALA A 215 -17.80 4.24 41.86
N PRO A 216 -18.65 4.84 41.00
CA PRO A 216 -18.19 5.58 39.86
C PRO A 216 -17.36 6.81 40.24
N ARG A 217 -16.32 7.09 39.49
CA ARG A 217 -15.50 8.29 39.64
C ARG A 217 -16.32 9.52 39.24
N THR A 218 -16.32 10.53 40.08
CA THR A 218 -16.97 11.82 39.78
C THR A 218 -16.24 12.53 38.64
N VAL A 219 -16.96 12.96 37.64
CA VAL A 219 -16.42 13.63 36.44
C VAL A 219 -17.16 14.96 36.20
N THR A 220 -16.41 15.99 35.79
CA THR A 220 -17.01 17.23 35.29
C THR A 220 -17.68 17.01 33.92
N LEU A 221 -18.57 17.93 33.50
CA LEU A 221 -19.23 17.82 32.20
C LEU A 221 -18.25 17.73 31.04
N GLY A 222 -17.15 18.51 31.08
CA GLY A 222 -16.12 18.46 30.04
C GLY A 222 -15.41 17.11 29.98
N GLN A 223 -15.09 16.53 31.13
CA GLN A 223 -14.52 15.18 31.23
C GLN A 223 -15.50 14.12 30.77
N ALA A 224 -16.78 14.23 31.12
CA ALA A 224 -17.81 13.30 30.65
C ALA A 224 -17.92 13.29 29.11
N VAL A 225 -17.91 14.46 28.47
CA VAL A 225 -17.88 14.57 26.99
C VAL A 225 -16.61 13.92 26.42
N LEU A 226 -15.46 14.17 27.01
CA LEU A 226 -14.20 13.56 26.57
C LEU A 226 -14.21 12.04 26.71
N HIS A 227 -14.73 11.50 27.82
CA HIS A 227 -14.84 10.05 28.01
C HIS A 227 -15.85 9.41 27.05
N MET A 228 -16.98 10.07 26.77
CA MET A 228 -17.93 9.59 25.73
C MET A 228 -17.30 9.59 24.34
N LEU A 229 -16.51 10.61 24.00
CA LEU A 229 -15.79 10.65 22.71
C LEU A 229 -14.73 9.56 22.64
N THR A 230 -13.97 9.35 23.73
CA THR A 230 -12.98 8.27 23.83
C THR A 230 -13.65 6.89 23.71
N ALA A 231 -14.81 6.69 24.35
CA ALA A 231 -15.57 5.45 24.24
C ALA A 231 -16.08 5.23 22.80
N ALA A 232 -16.60 6.29 22.14
CA ALA A 232 -16.97 6.21 20.72
C ALA A 232 -15.77 5.82 19.86
N MET A 233 -14.60 6.42 20.08
CA MET A 233 -13.36 6.07 19.38
C MET A 233 -12.94 4.61 19.63
N LYS A 234 -13.05 4.08 20.84
CA LYS A 234 -12.81 2.65 21.14
C LYS A 234 -13.81 1.76 20.40
N GLY A 235 -15.09 2.13 20.42
CA GLY A 235 -16.13 1.40 19.70
C GLY A 235 -16.03 1.49 18.17
N MET A 236 -15.32 2.49 17.61
CA MET A 236 -15.09 2.59 16.16
C MET A 236 -14.22 1.46 15.59
N VAL A 237 -13.66 0.58 16.42
CA VAL A 237 -13.06 -0.69 15.96
C VAL A 237 -14.10 -1.57 15.25
N ALA A 238 -15.40 -1.36 15.48
CA ALA A 238 -16.47 -1.98 14.69
C ALA A 238 -16.42 -1.67 13.19
N LEU A 239 -15.66 -0.64 12.79
CA LEU A 239 -15.54 -0.20 11.39
C LEU A 239 -14.40 -0.90 10.63
N THR A 240 -13.65 -1.78 11.29
CA THR A 240 -12.69 -2.69 10.63
C THR A 240 -13.44 -3.58 9.65
N GLY A 241 -12.81 -3.94 8.56
CA GLY A 241 -13.45 -4.74 7.52
C GLY A 241 -14.29 -3.95 6.50
N LEU A 242 -14.58 -2.63 6.70
CA LEU A 242 -15.28 -1.82 5.69
C LEU A 242 -14.55 -1.82 4.34
N GLU A 243 -13.24 -1.92 4.35
CA GLU A 243 -12.41 -1.90 3.15
C GLU A 243 -12.34 -3.25 2.43
N ALA A 244 -12.62 -4.37 3.10
CA ALA A 244 -12.51 -5.73 2.57
C ALA A 244 -13.27 -5.91 1.24
N VAL A 245 -14.46 -5.32 1.12
CA VAL A 245 -15.27 -5.34 -0.11
C VAL A 245 -14.55 -4.63 -1.26
N SER A 246 -13.92 -3.49 -1.00
CA SER A 246 -13.19 -2.72 -2.00
C SER A 246 -11.90 -3.44 -2.43
N ASN A 247 -11.22 -4.11 -1.51
CA ASN A 247 -10.05 -4.94 -1.79
C ASN A 247 -10.41 -6.16 -2.64
N GLY A 248 -11.51 -6.82 -2.31
CA GLY A 248 -11.94 -8.07 -2.92
C GLY A 248 -12.86 -7.95 -4.13
N ILE A 249 -13.24 -6.75 -4.58
CA ILE A 249 -14.21 -6.56 -5.67
C ILE A 249 -13.80 -7.25 -6.99
N GLN A 250 -12.51 -7.43 -7.23
CA GLN A 250 -11.98 -8.14 -8.40
C GLN A 250 -12.43 -9.60 -8.48
N PHE A 251 -12.73 -10.23 -7.33
CA PHE A 251 -13.16 -11.62 -7.26
C PHE A 251 -14.66 -11.78 -7.53
N MET A 252 -15.43 -10.68 -7.49
CA MET A 252 -16.88 -10.71 -7.68
C MET A 252 -17.24 -10.91 -9.16
N ARG A 253 -18.34 -11.63 -9.41
CA ARG A 253 -18.90 -11.84 -10.75
C ARG A 253 -19.39 -10.52 -11.33
N ASP A 254 -19.15 -10.33 -12.62
CA ASP A 254 -19.69 -9.16 -13.35
C ASP A 254 -21.11 -9.45 -13.89
N GLU A 255 -21.91 -10.06 -13.06
CA GLU A 255 -23.31 -10.41 -13.35
C GLU A 255 -24.22 -9.81 -12.27
N ASP A 256 -25.47 -9.55 -12.62
CA ASP A 256 -26.47 -9.10 -11.65
C ASP A 256 -26.79 -10.22 -10.67
N ALA A 257 -26.80 -9.89 -9.37
CA ALA A 257 -27.28 -10.82 -8.36
C ALA A 257 -28.75 -11.21 -8.61
N GLY A 258 -29.12 -12.44 -8.25
CA GLY A 258 -30.49 -12.95 -8.50
C GLY A 258 -31.61 -12.04 -7.98
N ILE A 259 -31.42 -11.39 -6.83
CA ILE A 259 -32.36 -10.42 -6.27
C ILE A 259 -32.48 -9.17 -7.15
N VAL A 260 -31.40 -8.75 -7.81
CA VAL A 260 -31.41 -7.59 -8.73
C VAL A 260 -32.12 -7.96 -10.03
N GLN A 261 -31.85 -9.18 -10.55
CA GLN A 261 -32.56 -9.69 -11.71
C GLN A 261 -34.06 -9.79 -11.47
N TRP A 262 -34.44 -10.35 -10.31
CA TRP A 262 -35.83 -10.43 -9.88
C TRP A 262 -36.49 -9.03 -9.77
N GLY A 263 -35.74 -8.08 -9.14
CA GLY A 263 -36.24 -6.71 -8.97
C GLY A 263 -36.39 -5.96 -10.29
N LYS A 264 -35.46 -6.09 -11.24
CA LYS A 264 -35.61 -5.52 -12.59
C LYS A 264 -36.85 -6.03 -13.31
N LYS A 265 -37.15 -7.34 -13.12
CA LYS A 265 -38.31 -7.99 -13.75
C LYS A 265 -39.65 -7.56 -13.11
N HIS A 266 -39.75 -7.52 -11.77
CA HIS A 266 -41.00 -7.35 -11.03
C HIS A 266 -41.26 -5.92 -10.57
N LEU A 267 -40.21 -5.10 -10.39
CA LEU A 267 -40.25 -3.73 -9.91
C LEU A 267 -39.55 -2.74 -10.85
N PRO A 268 -39.93 -2.66 -12.14
CA PRO A 268 -39.26 -1.85 -13.14
C PRO A 268 -39.29 -0.34 -12.82
N LYS A 269 -40.29 0.12 -12.07
CA LYS A 269 -40.38 1.52 -11.61
C LYS A 269 -39.19 1.97 -10.75
N LEU A 270 -38.46 1.03 -10.11
CA LEU A 270 -37.24 1.28 -9.34
C LEU A 270 -35.98 1.04 -10.19
N GLY A 271 -36.04 1.28 -11.49
CA GLY A 271 -34.90 1.00 -12.41
C GLY A 271 -33.59 1.69 -12.02
N TRP A 272 -33.66 2.91 -11.46
CA TRP A 272 -32.51 3.62 -10.94
C TRP A 272 -31.85 2.89 -9.76
N PHE A 273 -32.64 2.33 -8.86
CA PHE A 273 -32.18 1.55 -7.70
C PHE A 273 -31.52 0.24 -8.16
N TRP A 274 -32.17 -0.51 -9.05
CA TRP A 274 -31.61 -1.76 -9.58
C TRP A 274 -30.35 -1.54 -10.41
N LYS A 275 -30.25 -0.41 -11.13
CA LYS A 275 -29.02 -0.02 -11.84
C LYS A 275 -27.87 0.25 -10.88
N PHE A 276 -28.14 0.84 -9.71
CA PHE A 276 -27.13 1.08 -8.69
C PHE A 276 -26.51 -0.23 -8.15
N TYR A 277 -27.33 -1.27 -8.03
CA TYR A 277 -26.90 -2.59 -7.55
C TYR A 277 -26.55 -3.59 -8.66
N SER A 278 -26.31 -3.16 -9.89
CA SER A 278 -25.99 -4.02 -11.03
C SER A 278 -24.49 -4.32 -11.14
N GLY A 279 -24.18 -5.52 -11.69
CA GLY A 279 -22.83 -6.00 -11.96
C GLY A 279 -21.98 -6.19 -10.69
N LYS A 280 -20.67 -6.38 -10.84
CA LYS A 280 -19.76 -6.60 -9.71
C LYS A 280 -19.75 -5.46 -8.68
N SER A 281 -19.80 -4.20 -9.14
CA SER A 281 -19.91 -3.04 -8.25
C SER A 281 -21.24 -3.07 -7.47
N GLY A 282 -22.29 -3.61 -8.07
CA GLY A 282 -23.60 -3.80 -7.45
C GLY A 282 -23.57 -4.85 -6.35
N ILE A 283 -22.89 -5.98 -6.56
CA ILE A 283 -22.66 -7.01 -5.53
C ILE A 283 -21.92 -6.40 -4.34
N GLY A 284 -20.82 -5.68 -4.59
CA GLY A 284 -20.07 -5.03 -3.54
C GLY A 284 -20.89 -3.98 -2.77
N ARG A 285 -21.70 -3.16 -3.46
CA ARG A 285 -22.60 -2.19 -2.81
C ARG A 285 -23.66 -2.87 -1.96
N PHE A 286 -24.17 -4.02 -2.37
CA PHE A 286 -25.14 -4.79 -1.58
C PHE A 286 -24.50 -5.28 -0.27
N VAL A 287 -23.29 -5.84 -0.34
CA VAL A 287 -22.52 -6.26 0.85
C VAL A 287 -22.26 -5.05 1.76
N GLN A 288 -21.81 -3.93 1.19
CA GLN A 288 -21.56 -2.70 1.95
C GLN A 288 -22.81 -2.14 2.60
N THR A 289 -23.97 -2.25 1.94
CA THR A 289 -25.26 -1.86 2.51
C THR A 289 -25.61 -2.73 3.72
N SER A 290 -25.34 -4.03 3.67
CA SER A 290 -25.56 -4.91 4.84
C SER A 290 -24.70 -4.49 6.04
N PHE A 291 -23.47 -4.02 5.82
CA PHE A 291 -22.61 -3.49 6.87
C PHE A 291 -23.19 -2.25 7.55
N LEU A 292 -23.74 -1.32 6.76
CA LEU A 292 -24.35 -0.10 7.29
C LEU A 292 -25.46 -0.42 8.30
N PHE A 293 -26.34 -1.35 7.95
CA PHE A 293 -27.46 -1.71 8.83
C PHE A 293 -27.03 -2.62 9.98
N TYR A 294 -26.25 -3.65 9.68
CA TYR A 294 -25.86 -4.63 10.67
C TYR A 294 -25.01 -4.03 11.79
N GLY A 295 -23.98 -3.25 11.45
CA GLY A 295 -23.09 -2.66 12.45
C GLY A 295 -23.80 -1.72 13.41
N GLY A 296 -24.62 -0.80 12.87
CA GLY A 296 -25.41 0.13 13.69
C GLY A 296 -26.42 -0.58 14.58
N LEU A 297 -27.17 -1.55 14.02
CA LEU A 297 -28.20 -2.29 14.75
C LEU A 297 -27.59 -3.18 15.85
N THR A 298 -26.51 -3.89 15.53
CA THR A 298 -25.83 -4.76 16.50
C THR A 298 -25.23 -3.98 17.66
N THR A 299 -24.52 -2.88 17.36
CA THR A 299 -23.93 -2.02 18.40
C THR A 299 -25.02 -1.43 19.30
N LEU A 300 -26.12 -0.95 18.72
CA LEU A 300 -27.27 -0.44 19.49
C LEU A 300 -27.91 -1.54 20.36
N PHE A 301 -28.15 -2.71 19.78
CA PHE A 301 -28.72 -3.87 20.49
C PHE A 301 -27.87 -4.26 21.72
N LEU A 302 -26.58 -4.46 21.54
CA LEU A 302 -25.68 -4.82 22.63
C LEU A 302 -25.62 -3.71 23.71
N THR A 303 -25.60 -2.44 23.29
CA THR A 303 -25.56 -1.31 24.23
C THR A 303 -26.84 -1.20 25.05
N VAL A 304 -28.03 -1.34 24.45
CA VAL A 304 -29.32 -1.27 25.15
C VAL A 304 -29.38 -2.32 26.27
N PHE A 305 -29.03 -3.57 25.95
CA PHE A 305 -29.09 -4.64 26.94
C PHE A 305 -27.92 -4.58 27.94
N SER A 306 -26.74 -4.09 27.53
CA SER A 306 -25.64 -3.83 28.46
C SER A 306 -26.02 -2.80 29.52
N ILE A 307 -26.65 -1.68 29.14
CA ILE A 307 -27.17 -0.67 30.06
C ILE A 307 -28.26 -1.26 30.97
N ARG A 308 -29.19 -2.02 30.36
CA ARG A 308 -30.34 -2.58 31.09
C ARG A 308 -29.91 -3.56 32.21
N PHE A 309 -28.91 -4.37 31.96
CA PHE A 309 -28.43 -5.39 32.92
C PHE A 309 -27.16 -4.99 33.65
N ASP A 310 -26.61 -3.79 33.39
CA ASP A 310 -25.35 -3.26 33.94
C ASP A 310 -24.17 -4.24 33.79
N VAL A 311 -24.01 -4.78 32.59
CA VAL A 311 -22.93 -5.73 32.27
C VAL A 311 -21.92 -5.14 31.31
N PHE A 312 -20.65 -5.47 31.52
CA PHE A 312 -19.51 -5.06 30.72
C PHE A 312 -18.46 -6.18 30.67
N ASP A 313 -17.35 -5.99 29.95
CA ASP A 313 -16.29 -6.99 29.90
C ASP A 313 -15.66 -7.20 31.27
N GLY A 314 -15.56 -8.45 31.70
CA GLY A 314 -15.07 -8.86 33.02
C GLY A 314 -16.16 -9.17 34.02
N THR A 315 -17.39 -8.71 33.83
CA THR A 315 -18.52 -9.09 34.70
C THR A 315 -18.67 -10.62 34.70
N PHE A 316 -18.72 -11.23 35.89
CA PHE A 316 -18.76 -12.69 36.09
C PHE A 316 -17.64 -13.49 35.38
N GLY A 317 -16.49 -12.86 35.12
CA GLY A 317 -15.40 -13.50 34.38
C GLY A 317 -15.76 -13.83 32.94
N ARG A 318 -16.59 -13.01 32.29
CA ARG A 318 -17.04 -13.15 30.91
C ARG A 318 -16.87 -11.86 30.13
N THR A 319 -16.86 -11.99 28.80
CA THR A 319 -16.97 -10.84 27.91
C THR A 319 -18.38 -10.22 27.97
N LEU A 320 -18.55 -8.98 27.53
CA LEU A 320 -19.88 -8.35 27.43
C LEU A 320 -20.89 -9.28 26.73
N VAL A 321 -20.52 -9.76 25.56
CA VAL A 321 -21.39 -10.64 24.76
C VAL A 321 -21.64 -11.97 25.46
N GLY A 322 -20.62 -12.53 26.13
CA GLY A 322 -20.75 -13.73 26.96
C GLY A 322 -21.72 -13.52 28.11
N ASN A 323 -21.72 -12.36 28.76
CA ASN A 323 -22.66 -12.04 29.82
C ASN A 323 -24.10 -11.93 29.29
N LEU A 324 -24.29 -11.17 28.20
CA LEU A 324 -25.61 -11.03 27.57
C LEU A 324 -26.17 -12.38 27.09
N ALA A 325 -25.29 -13.21 26.49
CA ALA A 325 -25.67 -14.55 26.09
C ALA A 325 -26.06 -15.44 27.28
N PHE A 326 -25.31 -15.37 28.38
CA PHE A 326 -25.62 -16.09 29.59
C PHE A 326 -26.99 -15.70 30.20
N ILE A 327 -27.24 -14.39 30.34
CA ILE A 327 -28.54 -13.86 30.84
C ILE A 327 -29.66 -14.22 29.87
N GLY A 328 -29.49 -13.98 28.56
CA GLY A 328 -30.57 -14.19 27.59
C GLY A 328 -30.94 -15.66 27.44
N PHE A 329 -29.98 -16.55 27.35
CA PHE A 329 -30.29 -17.99 27.21
C PHE A 329 -30.77 -18.63 28.50
N SER A 330 -30.44 -18.12 29.70
CA SER A 330 -30.97 -18.63 30.94
C SER A 330 -32.50 -18.60 31.03
N GLU A 331 -33.13 -17.71 30.26
CA GLU A 331 -34.58 -17.55 30.21
C GLU A 331 -35.28 -18.48 29.20
N ILE A 332 -34.51 -19.25 28.43
CA ILE A 332 -35.02 -20.13 27.36
C ILE A 332 -34.77 -21.59 27.72
N PRO A 333 -35.73 -22.51 27.48
CA PRO A 333 -35.53 -23.94 27.67
C PRO A 333 -34.30 -24.42 26.85
N GLY A 334 -33.43 -25.20 27.51
CA GLY A 334 -32.18 -25.66 26.89
C GLY A 334 -31.09 -24.58 26.80
N GLY A 335 -31.22 -23.48 27.53
CA GLY A 335 -30.36 -22.29 27.44
C GLY A 335 -28.88 -22.55 27.66
N VAL A 336 -28.51 -23.53 28.49
CA VAL A 336 -27.11 -23.94 28.66
C VAL A 336 -26.50 -24.41 27.32
N ALA A 337 -27.23 -25.26 26.59
CA ALA A 337 -26.76 -25.76 25.29
C ALA A 337 -26.71 -24.63 24.25
N LEU A 338 -27.67 -23.71 24.25
CA LEU A 338 -27.68 -22.52 23.37
C LEU A 338 -26.50 -21.58 23.69
N PHE A 339 -26.19 -21.37 24.96
CA PHE A 339 -25.04 -20.57 25.38
C PHE A 339 -23.72 -21.15 24.86
N TRP A 340 -23.51 -22.48 25.04
CA TRP A 340 -22.33 -23.16 24.52
C TRP A 340 -22.27 -23.09 22.99
N ALA A 341 -23.39 -23.36 22.30
CA ALA A 341 -23.46 -23.27 20.85
C ALA A 341 -23.12 -21.88 20.35
N TYR A 342 -23.64 -20.85 21.00
CA TYR A 342 -23.38 -19.44 20.65
C TYR A 342 -21.87 -19.11 20.78
N GLN A 343 -21.26 -19.47 21.89
CA GLN A 343 -19.83 -19.19 22.13
C GLN A 343 -18.93 -19.96 21.17
N ILE A 344 -19.23 -21.22 20.88
CA ILE A 344 -18.47 -22.03 19.91
C ILE A 344 -18.59 -21.41 18.50
N VAL A 345 -19.79 -21.02 18.09
CA VAL A 345 -19.99 -20.37 16.78
C VAL A 345 -19.28 -19.01 16.72
N ALA A 346 -19.29 -18.25 17.81
CA ALA A 346 -18.53 -16.99 17.89
C ALA A 346 -17.02 -17.23 17.71
N VAL A 347 -16.45 -18.27 18.34
CA VAL A 347 -15.04 -18.66 18.14
C VAL A 347 -14.76 -19.05 16.70
N LEU A 348 -15.63 -19.84 16.07
CA LEU A 348 -15.47 -20.24 14.66
C LEU A 348 -15.57 -19.04 13.71
N MET A 349 -16.46 -18.09 13.99
CA MET A 349 -16.58 -16.84 13.23
C MET A 349 -15.31 -15.98 13.35
N LEU A 350 -14.76 -15.87 14.56
CA LEU A 350 -13.51 -15.11 14.81
C LEU A 350 -12.29 -15.81 14.19
N ALA A 351 -12.28 -17.15 14.18
CA ALA A 351 -11.28 -17.91 13.43
C ALA A 351 -11.39 -17.65 11.91
N ALA A 352 -12.60 -17.63 11.37
CA ALA A 352 -12.83 -17.29 9.97
C ALA A 352 -12.35 -15.87 9.66
N ALA A 353 -12.64 -14.86 10.50
CA ALA A 353 -12.14 -13.50 10.34
C ALA A 353 -10.60 -13.43 10.34
N SER A 354 -9.95 -14.19 11.22
CA SER A 354 -8.48 -14.31 11.23
C SER A 354 -7.93 -14.94 9.94
N MET A 355 -8.59 -15.94 9.37
CA MET A 355 -8.21 -16.56 8.09
C MET A 355 -8.40 -15.58 6.91
N THR A 356 -9.50 -14.87 6.87
CA THR A 356 -9.77 -13.87 5.83
C THR A 356 -8.70 -12.76 5.85
N ALA A 357 -8.33 -12.28 7.04
CA ALA A 357 -7.27 -11.30 7.17
C ALA A 357 -5.89 -11.81 6.67
N LEU A 358 -5.57 -13.09 6.91
CA LEU A 358 -4.37 -13.73 6.35
C LEU A 358 -4.40 -13.78 4.82
N GLN A 359 -5.56 -13.96 4.20
CA GLN A 359 -5.73 -14.01 2.75
C GLN A 359 -5.71 -12.61 2.12
N ASP A 360 -6.35 -11.63 2.75
CA ASP A 360 -6.38 -10.24 2.29
C ASP A 360 -5.00 -9.59 2.35
N ALA A 361 -4.20 -9.88 3.39
CA ALA A 361 -2.81 -9.49 3.49
C ALA A 361 -2.01 -9.96 2.26
N GLN A 362 -2.15 -11.23 1.87
CA GLN A 362 -1.48 -11.82 0.70
C GLN A 362 -1.89 -11.11 -0.62
N ALA A 363 -3.17 -10.80 -0.77
CA ALA A 363 -3.66 -10.12 -1.98
C ALA A 363 -3.09 -8.71 -2.12
N THR A 364 -2.89 -8.00 -1.00
CA THR A 364 -2.26 -6.68 -0.96
C THR A 364 -0.76 -6.80 -1.22
N GLU A 365 -0.06 -7.68 -0.51
CA GLU A 365 1.38 -7.92 -0.65
C GLU A 365 1.75 -8.38 -2.06
N TRP A 366 0.92 -9.21 -2.70
CA TRP A 366 1.12 -9.62 -4.10
C TRP A 366 1.14 -8.41 -5.06
N ARG A 367 0.31 -7.41 -4.82
CA ARG A 367 0.31 -6.18 -5.61
C ARG A 367 1.56 -5.35 -5.34
N ASP A 368 1.98 -5.26 -4.08
CA ASP A 368 3.19 -4.54 -3.68
C ASP A 368 4.44 -5.17 -4.31
N VAL A 369 4.46 -6.51 -4.46
CA VAL A 369 5.50 -7.22 -5.23
C VAL A 369 5.43 -6.85 -6.70
N ALA A 370 4.24 -6.81 -7.30
CA ALA A 370 4.05 -6.52 -8.72
C ALA A 370 4.55 -5.12 -9.11
N ILE A 371 4.57 -4.18 -8.17
CA ILE A 371 5.14 -2.84 -8.34
C ILE A 371 6.54 -2.70 -7.74
N GLY A 372 7.06 -3.76 -7.11
CA GLY A 372 8.41 -3.84 -6.54
C GLY A 372 8.60 -3.17 -5.19
N GLU A 373 7.53 -3.01 -4.41
CA GLU A 373 7.60 -2.51 -3.03
C GLU A 373 8.08 -3.59 -2.06
N ILE A 374 7.73 -4.84 -2.31
CA ILE A 374 8.14 -5.99 -1.51
C ILE A 374 8.95 -6.96 -2.38
N PRO A 375 10.04 -7.55 -1.89
CA PRO A 375 10.81 -8.56 -2.63
C PRO A 375 9.98 -9.81 -2.94
N GLU A 376 10.01 -10.28 -4.20
CA GLU A 376 9.33 -11.51 -4.63
C GLU A 376 9.73 -12.73 -3.79
N ALA A 377 10.95 -12.75 -3.24
CA ALA A 377 11.43 -13.80 -2.36
C ALA A 377 10.58 -13.99 -1.10
N ILE A 378 9.88 -12.95 -0.64
CA ILE A 378 8.98 -13.00 0.52
C ILE A 378 7.59 -13.45 0.10
N VAL A 379 7.10 -12.92 -1.01
CA VAL A 379 5.72 -13.14 -1.50
C VAL A 379 5.80 -13.84 -2.86
N TYR A 380 5.87 -15.16 -2.87
CA TYR A 380 5.66 -15.94 -4.08
C TYR A 380 4.63 -17.04 -3.83
N ARG A 381 3.93 -17.39 -4.89
CA ARG A 381 2.91 -18.43 -4.84
C ARG A 381 3.55 -19.80 -4.96
N ASP A 382 3.24 -20.69 -4.05
CA ASP A 382 3.68 -22.08 -4.08
C ASP A 382 2.74 -22.96 -4.95
N PRO A 383 3.12 -24.21 -5.28
CA PRO A 383 2.28 -25.10 -6.09
C PRO A 383 0.92 -25.46 -5.47
N ARG A 384 0.71 -25.15 -4.19
CA ARG A 384 -0.58 -25.31 -3.50
C ARG A 384 -1.51 -24.12 -3.72
N GLY A 385 -1.05 -23.10 -4.43
CA GLY A 385 -1.80 -21.87 -4.66
C GLY A 385 -1.76 -20.87 -3.49
N THR A 386 -0.89 -21.09 -2.50
CA THR A 386 -0.75 -20.25 -1.30
C THR A 386 0.55 -19.48 -1.27
N PHE A 387 0.61 -18.42 -0.47
CA PHE A 387 1.81 -17.61 -0.23
C PHE A 387 2.41 -17.99 1.13
N THR A 388 2.89 -19.24 1.25
CA THR A 388 3.29 -19.83 2.53
C THR A 388 4.30 -18.98 3.29
N ARG A 389 5.25 -18.31 2.64
CA ARG A 389 6.25 -17.45 3.32
C ARG A 389 5.60 -16.23 3.93
N SER A 390 4.84 -15.49 3.14
CA SER A 390 4.14 -14.29 3.60
C SER A 390 3.18 -14.61 4.75
N VAL A 391 2.32 -15.61 4.57
CA VAL A 391 1.39 -16.08 5.62
C VAL A 391 2.10 -16.41 6.91
N THR A 392 3.26 -17.09 6.84
CA THR A 392 4.03 -17.47 8.04
C THR A 392 4.68 -16.28 8.71
N ILE A 393 5.18 -15.30 7.93
CA ILE A 393 5.76 -14.07 8.47
C ILE A 393 4.67 -13.22 9.14
N THR A 394 3.51 -13.07 8.48
CA THR A 394 2.35 -12.32 9.01
C THR A 394 1.82 -12.95 10.29
N PHE A 395 1.70 -14.30 10.32
CA PHE A 395 1.37 -15.04 11.53
C PHE A 395 2.39 -14.82 12.64
N GLY A 396 3.69 -14.90 12.34
CA GLY A 396 4.76 -14.66 13.31
C GLY A 396 4.70 -13.25 13.89
N LEU A 397 4.41 -12.25 13.08
CA LEU A 397 4.23 -10.87 13.51
C LEU A 397 2.99 -10.73 14.40
N ALA A 398 1.89 -11.39 14.05
CA ALA A 398 0.67 -11.41 14.88
C ALA A 398 0.93 -12.03 16.26
N VAL A 399 1.60 -13.21 16.34
CA VAL A 399 1.96 -13.85 17.60
C VAL A 399 2.89 -12.96 18.44
N LEU A 400 3.84 -12.28 17.79
CA LEU A 400 4.71 -11.33 18.46
C LEU A 400 3.91 -10.17 19.10
N ILE A 401 2.96 -9.59 18.37
CA ILE A 401 2.10 -8.52 18.89
C ILE A 401 1.25 -9.07 20.06
N MET A 402 0.64 -10.26 19.93
CA MET A 402 -0.11 -10.89 21.01
C MET A 402 0.73 -11.04 22.29
N LEU A 403 2.00 -11.40 22.16
CA LEU A 403 2.92 -11.50 23.29
C LEU A 403 3.22 -10.11 23.89
N LEU A 404 3.46 -9.10 23.06
CA LEU A 404 3.74 -7.74 23.51
C LEU A 404 2.57 -7.11 24.27
N VAL A 405 1.34 -7.34 23.79
CA VAL A 405 0.11 -6.86 24.45
C VAL A 405 -0.30 -7.78 25.62
N ARG A 406 0.48 -8.82 25.93
CA ARG A 406 0.20 -9.82 26.98
C ARG A 406 -1.19 -10.43 26.83
N GLY A 407 -1.57 -10.79 25.62
CA GLY A 407 -2.87 -11.41 25.33
C GLY A 407 -4.10 -10.53 25.64
N ARG A 408 -3.94 -9.24 25.87
CA ARG A 408 -5.05 -8.32 26.20
C ARG A 408 -5.58 -7.67 24.93
N THR A 409 -6.80 -8.01 24.54
CA THR A 409 -7.51 -7.44 23.40
C THR A 409 -7.63 -5.91 23.54
N THR A 410 -7.97 -5.40 24.73
CA THR A 410 -8.09 -3.98 25.05
C THR A 410 -6.81 -3.17 24.81
N VAL A 411 -5.63 -3.81 24.95
CA VAL A 411 -4.33 -3.19 24.64
C VAL A 411 -4.02 -3.24 23.14
N ALA A 412 -4.51 -4.26 22.42
CA ALA A 412 -4.32 -4.41 20.98
C ALA A 412 -5.17 -3.42 20.17
N VAL A 413 -6.40 -3.15 20.60
CA VAL A 413 -7.37 -2.26 19.93
C VAL A 413 -6.85 -0.83 19.65
N PRO A 414 -6.08 -0.15 20.55
CA PRO A 414 -5.47 1.14 20.23
C PRO A 414 -4.63 1.18 18.95
N PHE A 415 -4.01 0.06 18.58
CA PHE A 415 -3.15 -0.02 17.39
C PHE A 415 -3.94 0.03 16.06
N TYR A 416 -5.23 -0.30 16.07
CA TYR A 416 -6.08 -0.25 14.89
C TYR A 416 -6.27 1.15 14.30
N GLY A 417 -6.24 2.19 15.12
CA GLY A 417 -6.54 3.54 14.66
C GLY A 417 -5.72 4.00 13.45
N VAL A 418 -4.44 3.59 13.37
CA VAL A 418 -3.56 3.91 12.24
C VAL A 418 -3.93 3.07 11.01
N GLY A 419 -4.11 1.77 11.20
CA GLY A 419 -4.39 0.81 10.12
C GLY A 419 -5.70 1.07 9.40
N VAL A 420 -6.76 1.46 10.12
CA VAL A 420 -8.12 1.61 9.58
C VAL A 420 -8.37 3.02 9.02
N PHE A 421 -8.09 4.07 9.80
CA PHE A 421 -8.53 5.42 9.43
C PHE A 421 -7.62 6.12 8.44
N MET A 422 -6.36 5.72 8.32
CA MET A 422 -5.46 6.23 7.29
C MET A 422 -5.91 5.81 5.87
N PRO A 423 -6.19 4.53 5.58
CA PRO A 423 -6.77 4.11 4.31
C PRO A 423 -8.10 4.79 3.98
N ILE A 424 -9.02 4.93 4.96
CA ILE A 424 -10.31 5.62 4.75
C ILE A 424 -10.08 7.08 4.34
N THR A 425 -9.13 7.78 5.01
CA THR A 425 -8.77 9.16 4.68
C THR A 425 -8.21 9.26 3.26
N ALA A 426 -7.34 8.35 2.87
CA ALA A 426 -6.75 8.29 1.53
C ALA A 426 -7.80 7.95 0.46
N MET A 427 -8.72 7.02 0.74
CA MET A 427 -9.86 6.72 -0.14
C MET A 427 -10.72 7.97 -0.38
N GLY A 428 -11.02 8.73 0.68
CA GLY A 428 -11.79 9.97 0.57
C GLY A 428 -11.09 11.01 -0.31
N LEU A 429 -9.77 11.18 -0.16
CA LEU A 429 -8.96 12.05 -1.03
C LEU A 429 -8.99 11.58 -2.49
N ALA A 430 -8.83 10.27 -2.72
CA ALA A 430 -8.84 9.68 -4.07
C ALA A 430 -10.21 9.84 -4.75
N VAL A 431 -11.31 9.57 -4.04
CA VAL A 431 -12.69 9.78 -4.52
C VAL A 431 -12.94 11.26 -4.83
N ARG A 432 -12.47 12.17 -3.97
CA ARG A 432 -12.55 13.61 -4.23
C ARG A 432 -11.82 13.98 -5.52
N GLN A 433 -10.60 13.49 -5.71
CA GLN A 433 -9.81 13.77 -6.92
C GLN A 433 -10.46 13.18 -8.16
N HIS A 434 -10.98 11.95 -8.07
CA HIS A 434 -11.79 11.34 -9.14
C HIS A 434 -12.99 12.22 -9.51
N ALA A 435 -13.73 12.70 -8.51
CA ALA A 435 -14.89 13.55 -8.74
C ALA A 435 -14.51 14.89 -9.39
N LEU A 436 -13.36 15.46 -9.04
CA LEU A 436 -12.85 16.69 -9.65
C LEU A 436 -12.46 16.51 -11.12
N THR A 437 -11.96 15.33 -11.51
CA THR A 437 -11.43 15.08 -12.86
C THR A 437 -12.46 14.49 -13.82
N HIS A 438 -13.42 13.67 -13.34
CA HIS A 438 -14.31 12.89 -14.21
C HIS A 438 -15.79 13.28 -14.12
N LEU A 439 -16.21 13.97 -13.06
CA LEU A 439 -17.61 14.37 -12.89
C LEU A 439 -17.81 15.84 -13.29
N THR A 440 -19.05 16.16 -13.70
CA THR A 440 -19.44 17.53 -14.12
C THR A 440 -20.70 17.99 -13.42
N GLY A 441 -20.98 19.27 -13.45
CA GLY A 441 -22.22 19.88 -13.00
C GLY A 441 -22.53 19.68 -11.51
N ARG A 442 -23.80 19.40 -11.20
CA ARG A 442 -24.31 19.25 -9.82
C ARG A 442 -23.75 18.01 -9.14
N THR A 443 -23.59 16.90 -9.89
CA THR A 443 -23.05 15.64 -9.38
C THR A 443 -21.61 15.83 -8.87
N ARG A 444 -20.76 16.56 -9.61
CA ARG A 444 -19.41 16.91 -9.19
C ARG A 444 -19.40 17.63 -7.84
N ARG A 445 -20.27 18.66 -7.69
CA ARG A 445 -20.32 19.45 -6.45
C ARG A 445 -20.67 18.60 -5.24
N TRP A 446 -21.69 17.75 -5.33
CA TRP A 446 -22.12 16.88 -4.24
C TRP A 446 -21.07 15.78 -3.94
N ALA A 447 -20.50 15.16 -4.96
CA ALA A 447 -19.46 14.14 -4.76
C ALA A 447 -18.19 14.72 -4.12
N VAL A 448 -17.74 15.90 -4.55
CA VAL A 448 -16.59 16.59 -3.95
C VAL A 448 -16.87 17.02 -2.51
N ALA A 449 -18.05 17.58 -2.24
CA ALA A 449 -18.44 18.00 -0.88
C ALA A 449 -18.53 16.79 0.05
N GLY A 450 -19.20 15.72 -0.36
CA GLY A 450 -19.33 14.48 0.42
C GLY A 450 -17.98 13.81 0.67
N ALA A 451 -17.17 13.63 -0.36
CA ALA A 451 -15.83 13.05 -0.21
C ALA A 451 -14.92 13.92 0.69
N THR A 452 -14.97 15.24 0.57
CA THR A 452 -14.22 16.16 1.44
C THR A 452 -14.67 16.05 2.89
N PHE A 453 -15.98 16.04 3.12
CA PHE A 453 -16.55 15.87 4.46
C PHE A 453 -16.08 14.56 5.11
N VAL A 454 -16.20 13.43 4.40
CA VAL A 454 -15.79 12.12 4.91
C VAL A 454 -14.27 12.06 5.12
N THR A 455 -13.47 12.66 4.25
CA THR A 455 -12.01 12.76 4.42
C THR A 455 -11.65 13.51 5.70
N VAL A 456 -12.29 14.66 5.94
CA VAL A 456 -12.05 15.46 7.17
C VAL A 456 -12.50 14.67 8.40
N LEU A 457 -13.67 14.03 8.34
CA LEU A 457 -14.17 13.20 9.44
C LEU A 457 -13.20 12.04 9.75
N ALA A 458 -12.75 11.30 8.74
CA ALA A 458 -11.79 10.20 8.91
C ALA A 458 -10.45 10.69 9.47
N GLY A 459 -9.95 11.83 8.97
CA GLY A 459 -8.73 12.46 9.47
C GLY A 459 -8.86 12.92 10.93
N LEU A 460 -10.00 13.48 11.31
CA LEU A 460 -10.27 13.86 12.72
C LEU A 460 -10.34 12.63 13.62
N VAL A 461 -11.01 11.56 13.17
CA VAL A 461 -11.05 10.29 13.92
C VAL A 461 -9.66 9.69 14.04
N PHE A 462 -8.86 9.69 12.96
CA PHE A 462 -7.47 9.24 12.98
C PHE A 462 -6.64 9.99 14.02
N ILE A 463 -6.67 11.32 13.99
CA ILE A 463 -5.95 12.17 14.97
C ILE A 463 -6.49 11.94 16.39
N GLY A 464 -7.80 11.85 16.54
CA GLY A 464 -8.44 11.58 17.83
C GLY A 464 -8.06 10.22 18.41
N GLN A 465 -7.98 9.17 17.58
CA GLN A 465 -7.46 7.86 17.98
C GLN A 465 -6.01 7.95 18.46
N LEU A 466 -5.18 8.67 17.73
CA LEU A 466 -3.76 8.83 18.05
C LEU A 466 -3.56 9.56 19.38
N ILE A 467 -4.29 10.66 19.60
CA ILE A 467 -4.21 11.45 20.83
C ILE A 467 -4.86 10.71 22.01
N GLY A 468 -6.08 10.22 21.82
CA GLY A 468 -6.87 9.59 22.89
C GLY A 468 -6.26 8.29 23.40
N LYS A 469 -5.53 7.57 22.55
CA LYS A 469 -4.88 6.31 22.89
C LYS A 469 -3.37 6.45 23.15
N TRP A 470 -2.84 7.66 23.19
CA TRP A 470 -1.41 7.90 23.39
C TRP A 470 -0.86 7.24 24.64
N HIS A 471 -1.56 7.40 25.77
CA HIS A 471 -1.17 6.81 27.06
C HIS A 471 -1.42 5.30 27.15
N GLU A 472 -2.28 4.74 26.28
CA GLU A 472 -2.57 3.31 26.21
C GLU A 472 -1.60 2.56 25.27
N GLY A 473 -0.59 3.24 24.72
CA GLY A 473 0.41 2.63 23.82
C GLY A 473 0.24 3.00 22.34
N GLY A 474 -0.67 3.90 21.98
CA GLY A 474 -0.87 4.35 20.59
C GLY A 474 0.40 4.90 19.94
N TRP A 475 1.32 5.50 20.71
CA TRP A 475 2.63 5.93 20.23
C TRP A 475 3.51 4.76 19.75
N ILE A 476 3.37 3.55 20.33
CA ILE A 476 4.09 2.35 19.89
C ILE A 476 3.61 1.92 18.51
N ALA A 477 2.28 1.99 18.27
CA ALA A 477 1.69 1.75 16.97
C ALA A 477 2.23 2.72 15.91
N LEU A 478 2.29 4.00 16.25
CA LEU A 478 2.83 5.02 15.36
C LEU A 478 4.31 4.81 15.07
N LEU A 479 5.11 4.47 16.08
CA LEU A 479 6.53 4.13 15.89
C LEU A 479 6.71 2.89 15.02
N GLY A 480 5.97 1.82 15.28
CA GLY A 480 6.00 0.59 14.48
C GLY A 480 5.61 0.86 13.03
N PHE A 481 4.55 1.61 12.82
CA PHE A 481 4.09 2.07 11.52
C PHE A 481 5.15 2.92 10.80
N SER A 482 5.72 3.91 11.49
CA SER A 482 6.77 4.78 10.92
C SER A 482 8.02 3.98 10.57
N LEU A 483 8.44 3.04 11.43
CA LEU A 483 9.58 2.17 11.17
C LEU A 483 9.32 1.26 9.95
N LEU A 484 8.14 0.66 9.85
CA LEU A 484 7.76 -0.17 8.70
C LEU A 484 7.74 0.66 7.40
N THR A 485 7.22 1.89 7.47
CA THR A 485 7.22 2.82 6.33
C THR A 485 8.66 3.18 5.91
N ILE A 486 9.55 3.46 6.86
CA ILE A 486 10.96 3.73 6.59
C ILE A 486 11.64 2.51 5.97
N VAL A 487 11.41 1.31 6.53
CA VAL A 487 11.97 0.05 5.98
C VAL A 487 11.49 -0.20 4.57
N ALA A 488 10.19 0.00 4.29
CA ALA A 488 9.62 -0.10 2.95
C ALA A 488 10.26 0.91 1.98
N HIS A 489 10.45 2.17 2.39
CA HIS A 489 11.14 3.18 1.59
C HIS A 489 12.60 2.80 1.30
N VAL A 490 13.32 2.32 2.32
CA VAL A 490 14.73 1.88 2.15
C VAL A 490 14.82 0.66 1.25
N ALA A 491 13.88 -0.31 1.38
CA ALA A 491 13.82 -1.48 0.50
C ALA A 491 13.55 -1.08 -0.95
N LEU A 492 12.64 -0.13 -1.17
CA LEU A 492 12.35 0.46 -2.49
C LEU A 492 13.59 1.11 -3.13
N LEU A 493 14.42 1.78 -2.33
CA LEU A 493 15.62 2.47 -2.79
C LEU A 493 16.81 1.53 -2.97
N SER A 494 16.73 0.30 -2.49
CA SER A 494 17.84 -0.65 -2.59
C SER A 494 18.08 -1.10 -4.03
N PRO A 495 19.33 -1.36 -4.44
CA PRO A 495 19.63 -1.92 -5.76
C PRO A 495 18.97 -3.26 -6.02
N PHE A 496 18.72 -4.03 -4.95
CA PHE A 496 18.02 -5.32 -5.00
C PHE A 496 16.55 -5.13 -5.38
N GLY A 497 15.82 -4.27 -4.69
CA GLY A 497 14.42 -3.95 -5.01
C GLY A 497 14.25 -3.38 -6.43
N TYR A 498 15.24 -2.64 -6.93
CA TYR A 498 15.25 -2.13 -8.30
C TYR A 498 15.36 -3.23 -9.36
N ARG A 499 16.26 -4.21 -9.16
CA ARG A 499 16.44 -5.35 -10.07
C ARG A 499 15.20 -6.23 -10.12
N GLU A 500 14.62 -6.53 -8.96
CA GLU A 500 13.38 -7.33 -8.89
C GLU A 500 12.20 -6.62 -9.54
N ALA A 501 11.99 -5.34 -9.28
CA ALA A 501 10.93 -4.57 -9.93
C ALA A 501 11.05 -4.61 -11.46
N GLY A 502 12.27 -4.52 -12.00
CA GLY A 502 12.52 -4.64 -13.44
C GLY A 502 12.22 -6.03 -13.99
N GLN A 503 12.52 -7.09 -13.25
CA GLN A 503 12.21 -8.46 -13.65
C GLN A 503 10.71 -8.75 -13.62
N ILE A 504 10.04 -8.33 -12.56
CA ILE A 504 8.58 -8.48 -12.42
C ILE A 504 7.85 -7.68 -13.48
N HIS A 505 8.33 -6.48 -13.80
CA HIS A 505 7.79 -5.67 -14.86
C HIS A 505 7.85 -6.40 -16.21
N ARG A 506 8.96 -7.10 -16.53
CA ARG A 506 9.06 -7.96 -17.73
C ARG A 506 8.06 -9.11 -17.70
N ILE A 507 7.96 -9.83 -16.56
CA ILE A 507 7.04 -10.97 -16.41
C ILE A 507 5.59 -10.50 -16.52
N VAL A 508 5.24 -9.39 -15.91
CA VAL A 508 3.89 -8.79 -15.97
C VAL A 508 3.59 -8.31 -17.39
N HIS A 509 4.57 -7.78 -18.13
CA HIS A 509 4.43 -7.39 -19.52
C HIS A 509 4.18 -8.58 -20.46
N GLU A 510 4.89 -9.67 -20.25
CA GLU A 510 4.74 -10.89 -21.04
C GLU A 510 3.38 -11.57 -20.80
N LYS A 511 2.95 -11.66 -19.55
CA LYS A 511 1.65 -12.20 -19.14
C LYS A 511 0.46 -11.27 -19.45
N ALA A 512 0.66 -9.96 -19.47
CA ALA A 512 -0.39 -8.97 -19.71
C ALA A 512 -0.93 -8.96 -21.16
N ARG A 513 -0.27 -9.61 -22.12
CA ARG A 513 -0.85 -9.88 -23.43
C ARG A 513 -2.08 -10.80 -23.36
N VAL A 514 -2.25 -11.53 -22.24
CA VAL A 514 -3.27 -12.57 -22.07
C VAL A 514 -4.41 -12.16 -21.15
N GLU A 515 -4.25 -11.18 -20.21
CA GLU A 515 -5.17 -11.01 -19.06
C GLU A 515 -5.90 -9.65 -18.95
N GLY A 516 -5.95 -8.81 -19.97
CA GLY A 516 -6.88 -7.65 -20.00
C GLY A 516 -6.64 -6.53 -18.97
N ALA A 517 -7.70 -5.98 -18.38
CA ALA A 517 -7.72 -4.74 -17.58
C ALA A 517 -6.82 -4.76 -16.33
N MET A 518 -6.68 -5.90 -15.67
CA MET A 518 -5.89 -6.05 -14.43
C MET A 518 -4.39 -5.83 -14.69
N ALA A 519 -3.89 -6.35 -15.81
CA ALA A 519 -2.51 -6.16 -16.21
C ALA A 519 -2.18 -4.70 -16.56
N SER A 520 -3.15 -3.94 -17.07
CA SER A 520 -2.96 -2.51 -17.34
C SER A 520 -2.82 -1.69 -16.06
N ILE A 521 -3.48 -2.10 -14.97
CA ILE A 521 -3.40 -1.42 -13.67
C ILE A 521 -2.10 -1.71 -12.97
N VAL A 522 -1.68 -2.98 -12.93
CA VAL A 522 -0.39 -3.36 -12.37
C VAL A 522 0.75 -2.67 -13.12
N LYS A 523 0.66 -2.56 -14.45
CA LYS A 523 1.61 -1.79 -15.28
C LYS A 523 1.62 -0.32 -14.92
N TRP A 524 0.45 0.29 -14.77
CA TRP A 524 0.34 1.69 -14.41
C TRP A 524 0.86 1.95 -12.99
N GLN A 525 0.58 1.07 -12.06
CA GLN A 525 1.10 1.13 -10.69
C GLN A 525 2.63 0.97 -10.67
N ALA A 526 3.17 -0.02 -11.38
CA ALA A 526 4.62 -0.21 -11.51
C ALA A 526 5.31 1.02 -12.11
N PHE A 527 4.70 1.65 -13.13
CA PHE A 527 5.19 2.90 -13.70
C PHE A 527 5.20 4.05 -12.70
N LYS A 528 4.08 4.27 -12.00
CA LYS A 528 3.96 5.31 -10.97
C LYS A 528 4.98 5.09 -9.84
N MET A 529 5.19 3.87 -9.43
CA MET A 529 6.17 3.53 -8.39
C MET A 529 7.61 3.74 -8.87
N GLN A 530 7.92 3.40 -10.12
CA GLN A 530 9.22 3.66 -10.71
C GLN A 530 9.49 5.17 -10.81
N GLU A 531 8.51 5.96 -11.25
CA GLU A 531 8.59 7.43 -11.25
C GLU A 531 8.80 7.97 -9.83
N TYR A 532 8.11 7.40 -8.84
CA TYR A 532 8.27 7.80 -7.44
C TYR A 532 9.66 7.49 -6.87
N ARG A 533 10.19 6.28 -7.09
CA ARG A 533 11.55 5.92 -6.68
C ARG A 533 12.57 6.95 -7.17
N TYR A 534 12.45 7.35 -8.42
CA TYR A 534 13.35 8.33 -9.02
C TYR A 534 13.21 9.71 -8.36
N ARG A 535 11.99 10.17 -8.13
CA ARG A 535 11.75 11.45 -7.45
C ARG A 535 12.26 11.44 -6.02
N LEU A 536 12.07 10.33 -5.31
CA LEU A 536 12.55 10.17 -3.94
C LEU A 536 14.08 10.13 -3.88
N MET A 537 14.75 9.41 -4.79
CA MET A 537 16.21 9.37 -4.86
C MET A 537 16.80 10.74 -5.19
N ILE A 538 16.17 11.50 -6.08
CA ILE A 538 16.57 12.89 -6.37
C ILE A 538 16.37 13.76 -5.13
N GLY A 539 15.25 13.60 -4.42
CA GLY A 539 14.99 14.33 -3.17
C GLY A 539 16.01 14.01 -2.08
N ILE A 540 16.37 12.74 -1.90
CA ILE A 540 17.38 12.31 -0.94
C ILE A 540 18.78 12.80 -1.36
N ALA A 541 19.14 12.70 -2.65
CA ALA A 541 20.41 13.22 -3.13
C ALA A 541 20.53 14.73 -2.92
N GLY A 542 19.48 15.50 -3.22
CA GLY A 542 19.42 16.94 -2.94
C GLY A 542 19.47 17.27 -1.45
N PHE A 543 18.79 16.46 -0.62
CA PHE A 543 18.84 16.59 0.83
C PHE A 543 20.26 16.29 1.37
N MET A 544 20.90 15.24 0.88
CA MET A 544 22.28 14.90 1.26
C MET A 544 23.29 15.98 0.81
N GLU A 545 23.09 16.61 -0.36
CA GLU A 545 23.89 17.76 -0.79
C GLU A 545 23.71 18.99 0.10
N LEU A 546 22.49 19.26 0.59
CA LEU A 546 22.19 20.33 1.52
C LEU A 546 22.96 20.18 2.85
N PHE A 547 23.17 18.95 3.30
CA PHE A 547 23.96 18.64 4.51
C PHE A 547 25.43 18.35 4.25
N GLY A 548 25.95 18.58 3.02
CA GLY A 548 27.35 18.41 2.67
C GLY A 548 27.86 16.97 2.65
N ILE A 549 26.97 15.96 2.77
CA ILE A 549 27.34 14.55 2.89
C ILE A 549 27.92 14.02 1.55
N GLY A 550 27.48 14.56 0.41
CA GLY A 550 28.00 14.22 -0.92
C GLY A 550 29.31 14.97 -1.29
N GLN A 551 29.52 16.14 -0.73
CA GLN A 551 30.74 16.94 -1.02
C GLN A 551 31.98 16.36 -0.33
N ARG A 552 31.83 15.72 0.83
CA ARG A 552 32.95 15.08 1.52
C ARG A 552 33.51 13.86 0.77
N GLN A 553 32.68 13.10 0.07
CA GLN A 553 33.16 12.01 -0.79
C GLN A 553 33.83 12.52 -2.07
N ARG A 554 33.35 13.63 -2.66
CA ARG A 554 34.00 14.27 -3.79
C ARG A 554 35.33 14.95 -3.37
N ALA A 555 35.35 15.57 -2.21
CA ALA A 555 36.56 16.15 -1.63
C ALA A 555 37.60 15.07 -1.23
N LEU A 556 37.18 13.91 -0.75
CA LEU A 556 38.02 12.76 -0.47
C LEU A 556 38.51 12.05 -1.76
N ALA A 557 37.67 11.96 -2.79
CA ALA A 557 38.04 11.45 -4.11
C ALA A 557 38.97 12.42 -4.85
N SER A 558 38.84 13.73 -4.68
CA SER A 558 39.75 14.74 -5.22
C SER A 558 41.01 14.92 -4.39
N ALA A 559 41.00 14.65 -3.08
CA ALA A 559 42.18 14.68 -2.21
C ALA A 559 43.02 13.41 -2.31
N GLY A 560 42.44 12.26 -2.75
CA GLY A 560 43.19 11.03 -3.06
C GLY A 560 43.87 11.03 -4.44
N ALA A 561 43.48 11.96 -5.32
CA ALA A 561 44.12 12.19 -6.63
C ALA A 561 45.09 13.38 -6.55
N GLY A 562 46.11 13.27 -5.71
CA GLY A 562 47.18 14.25 -5.62
C GLY A 562 48.10 14.21 -6.83
N GLY A 563 47.67 14.85 -7.94
CA GLY A 563 48.53 15.20 -9.07
C GLY A 563 48.19 16.63 -9.53
N PRO A 564 49.18 17.43 -9.93
CA PRO A 564 48.97 18.87 -10.15
C PRO A 564 48.04 19.14 -11.30
N SER A 565 47.02 19.94 -11.01
CA SER A 565 46.05 20.49 -11.93
C SER A 565 46.67 21.27 -13.09
N SER A 566 46.60 20.75 -14.31
CA SER A 566 46.95 21.45 -15.54
C SER A 566 45.71 21.93 -16.32
N ILE A 567 44.85 22.66 -15.66
CA ILE A 567 43.68 23.31 -16.31
C ILE A 567 43.97 24.77 -16.86
N PRO A 568 45.15 25.39 -16.67
CA PRO A 568 45.42 26.64 -17.40
C PRO A 568 45.86 26.47 -18.85
N ALA A 569 46.23 25.28 -19.31
CA ALA A 569 46.86 25.13 -20.65
C ALA A 569 45.86 25.10 -21.83
N LEU A 570 44.55 24.87 -21.60
CA LEU A 570 43.58 24.81 -22.68
C LEU A 570 43.01 26.20 -23.07
N ALA A 571 43.10 27.17 -22.19
CA ALA A 571 42.65 28.54 -22.50
C ALA A 571 43.72 29.34 -23.29
N SER A 572 45.00 28.99 -23.17
CA SER A 572 46.07 29.68 -23.91
C SER A 572 46.27 29.14 -25.33
N ALA A 573 45.86 27.89 -25.61
CA ALA A 573 45.97 27.33 -26.96
C ALA A 573 44.96 27.85 -27.95
N ALA A 574 43.80 28.40 -27.47
CA ALA A 574 42.82 29.04 -28.30
C ALA A 574 43.15 30.50 -28.66
N ALA A 575 44.00 31.18 -27.88
CA ALA A 575 44.48 32.56 -28.16
C ALA A 575 45.66 32.61 -29.10
N ALA A 576 46.48 31.54 -29.18
CA ALA A 576 47.69 31.51 -30.00
C ALA A 576 47.48 31.14 -31.49
N ARG A 577 46.29 30.82 -31.92
CA ARG A 577 45.97 30.50 -33.34
C ARG A 577 45.53 31.68 -34.19
N ARG A 578 45.61 32.91 -33.69
CA ARG A 578 45.22 34.13 -34.44
C ARG A 578 46.37 35.05 -34.89
N SER A 579 47.63 34.62 -34.80
CA SER A 579 48.69 35.46 -35.36
C SER A 579 49.78 34.61 -36.03
N GLY A 580 49.86 34.73 -37.37
CA GLY A 580 51.09 34.79 -38.16
C GLY A 580 51.72 33.50 -38.66
N SER A 581 51.45 33.26 -39.91
CA SER A 581 52.34 32.92 -41.06
C SER A 581 53.78 32.44 -40.82
N ALA A 582 54.09 31.33 -41.55
CA ALA A 582 55.27 31.00 -42.30
C ALA A 582 56.63 30.83 -41.60
N SER A 583 57.19 29.61 -41.64
CA SER A 583 58.38 29.31 -42.45
C SER A 583 58.84 27.85 -42.24
N ALA A 584 59.28 27.26 -43.32
CA ALA A 584 59.73 25.87 -43.45
C ALA A 584 61.20 25.67 -43.06
N GLY A 585 61.58 24.38 -42.73
CA GLY A 585 62.94 23.91 -42.71
C GLY A 585 63.26 22.88 -41.62
N PRO A 586 64.27 21.99 -41.78
CA PRO A 586 64.03 20.63 -42.30
C PRO A 586 64.32 19.49 -41.29
N VAL A 587 63.95 18.32 -41.72
CA VAL A 587 64.18 16.95 -41.24
C VAL A 587 65.56 16.71 -40.61
N ALA A 588 65.59 16.01 -39.46
CA ALA A 588 66.72 15.23 -39.03
C ALA A 588 66.23 13.88 -38.43
N THR A 589 66.58 12.81 -39.14
CA THR A 589 66.52 11.44 -38.74
C THR A 589 67.58 11.13 -37.65
N SER A 590 67.17 10.48 -36.56
CA SER A 590 68.09 9.82 -35.64
C SER A 590 67.59 8.46 -35.23
N THR A 591 68.28 7.47 -35.67
CA THR A 591 68.28 6.08 -35.28
C THR A 591 68.93 5.92 -33.88
N ALA A 592 68.25 5.22 -32.97
CA ALA A 592 68.94 4.66 -31.79
C ALA A 592 68.27 3.38 -31.25
N ASN A 593 69.12 2.44 -31.04
CA ASN A 593 69.06 1.05 -30.64
C ASN A 593 68.20 0.69 -29.40
N PRO A 594 67.71 -0.56 -29.26
CA PRO A 594 66.90 -1.02 -28.14
C PRO A 594 67.80 -1.42 -26.95
N ARG A 595 67.49 -0.98 -25.75
CA ARG A 595 68.00 -1.47 -24.48
C ARG A 595 66.98 -2.31 -23.76
N GLN A 596 67.47 -3.45 -23.23
CA GLN A 596 66.74 -4.44 -22.42
C GLN A 596 66.18 -3.88 -21.13
N PRO A 597 65.06 -4.48 -20.59
CA PRO A 597 64.42 -4.03 -19.38
C PRO A 597 65.13 -4.50 -18.11
N ALA A 598 65.27 -3.62 -17.12
CA ALA A 598 65.63 -3.92 -15.75
C ALA A 598 64.43 -4.37 -14.92
N PRO A 599 64.64 -5.10 -13.79
CA PRO A 599 63.50 -5.83 -13.14
C PRO A 599 62.64 -5.00 -12.26
N ASP A 600 61.44 -5.47 -12.20
CA ASP A 600 60.22 -5.16 -11.49
C ASP A 600 60.42 -4.49 -10.11
N SER A 601 59.95 -3.26 -9.97
CA SER A 601 59.57 -2.64 -8.71
C SER A 601 58.06 -2.36 -8.79
N GLY A 602 57.27 -2.98 -7.89
CA GLY A 602 55.83 -3.00 -7.85
C GLY A 602 55.18 -1.62 -7.85
N GLN A 603 55.07 -1.00 -9.01
CA GLN A 603 54.19 0.10 -9.29
C GLN A 603 53.01 -0.43 -10.11
N GLU A 604 51.81 -0.32 -9.57
CA GLU A 604 50.57 -0.53 -10.32
C GLU A 604 50.63 0.33 -11.58
N HIS A 605 50.82 -0.32 -12.72
CA HIS A 605 50.78 0.36 -14.02
C HIS A 605 49.33 0.80 -14.29
N PHE A 606 49.07 2.07 -14.12
CA PHE A 606 47.91 2.74 -14.68
C PHE A 606 47.91 2.54 -16.21
N ARG A 607 47.20 1.55 -16.71
CA ARG A 607 47.01 1.39 -18.15
C ARG A 607 46.05 2.50 -18.59
N LEU A 608 46.53 3.47 -19.31
CA LEU A 608 45.68 4.45 -20.01
C LEU A 608 44.68 3.69 -20.86
N PRO A 609 43.39 4.07 -20.82
CA PRO A 609 42.35 3.47 -21.67
C PRO A 609 42.79 3.62 -23.15
N PRO A 610 42.48 2.63 -24.01
CA PRO A 610 42.79 2.68 -25.42
C PRO A 610 42.25 3.95 -26.08
N HIS A 611 42.95 4.49 -27.08
CA HIS A 611 42.53 5.68 -27.81
C HIS A 611 41.12 5.53 -28.30
N ILE A 612 40.26 6.53 -28.03
CA ILE A 612 38.85 6.55 -28.46
C ILE A 612 38.86 6.69 -29.99
N VAL A 613 38.34 5.68 -30.68
CA VAL A 613 38.25 5.64 -32.14
C VAL A 613 36.90 6.15 -32.65
N ARG A 614 35.84 5.95 -31.86
CA ARG A 614 34.50 6.35 -32.24
C ARG A 614 33.72 6.87 -31.03
N HIS A 615 33.02 7.97 -31.23
CA HIS A 615 32.15 8.59 -30.22
C HIS A 615 30.72 8.62 -30.74
N ARG A 616 29.85 7.82 -30.18
CA ARG A 616 28.45 7.71 -30.57
C ARG A 616 27.59 8.48 -29.60
N ILE A 617 26.70 9.35 -30.07
CA ILE A 617 25.89 10.22 -29.24
C ILE A 617 24.40 9.96 -29.45
N VAL A 618 23.66 9.81 -28.36
CA VAL A 618 22.20 9.67 -28.36
C VAL A 618 21.61 10.89 -27.64
N VAL A 619 20.70 11.60 -28.31
CA VAL A 619 20.01 12.77 -27.78
C VAL A 619 18.52 12.45 -27.65
N PRO A 620 17.97 12.26 -26.44
CA PRO A 620 16.54 12.11 -26.25
C PRO A 620 15.81 13.43 -26.57
N VAL A 621 14.80 13.36 -27.45
CA VAL A 621 14.03 14.54 -27.86
C VAL A 621 12.53 14.29 -27.68
N ASN A 622 11.80 15.27 -27.13
CA ASN A 622 10.35 15.22 -26.98
C ASN A 622 9.59 16.14 -27.92
N GLY A 623 10.33 16.92 -28.73
CA GLY A 623 9.78 17.88 -29.68
C GLY A 623 10.90 18.76 -30.25
N VAL A 624 10.60 19.56 -31.27
CA VAL A 624 11.48 20.62 -31.78
C VAL A 624 11.29 21.85 -30.88
N ASN A 625 12.20 22.05 -29.96
CA ASN A 625 12.22 23.18 -29.05
C ASN A 625 13.66 23.63 -28.79
N GLN A 626 13.83 24.80 -28.18
CA GLN A 626 15.14 25.42 -27.92
C GLN A 626 16.09 24.45 -27.20
N GLY A 627 15.59 23.65 -26.21
CA GLY A 627 16.40 22.71 -25.48
C GLY A 627 16.90 21.54 -26.34
N SER A 628 16.01 20.98 -27.17
CA SER A 628 16.38 19.90 -28.11
C SER A 628 17.41 20.39 -29.14
N LEU A 629 17.22 21.56 -29.70
CA LEU A 629 18.16 22.13 -30.68
C LEU A 629 19.52 22.50 -30.05
N THR A 630 19.52 23.06 -28.82
CA THR A 630 20.76 23.32 -28.08
C THR A 630 21.54 22.06 -27.79
N ALA A 631 20.84 20.99 -27.35
CA ALA A 631 21.45 19.70 -27.08
C ALA A 631 22.00 19.05 -28.36
N LEU A 632 21.30 19.14 -29.48
CA LEU A 632 21.77 18.65 -30.77
C LEU A 632 23.04 19.37 -31.23
N ARG A 633 23.05 20.72 -31.22
CA ARG A 633 24.26 21.49 -31.58
C ARG A 633 25.45 21.17 -30.70
N TYR A 634 25.21 20.95 -29.41
CA TYR A 634 26.26 20.48 -28.50
C TYR A 634 26.73 19.07 -28.87
N ALA A 635 25.82 18.17 -29.22
CA ALA A 635 26.14 16.81 -29.65
C ALA A 635 26.98 16.78 -30.92
N GLU A 636 26.59 17.57 -31.94
CA GLU A 636 27.31 17.69 -33.21
C GLU A 636 28.71 18.30 -33.06
N SER A 637 28.90 19.17 -32.05
CA SER A 637 30.25 19.70 -31.75
C SER A 637 31.20 18.62 -31.16
N LEU A 638 30.66 17.52 -30.63
CA LEU A 638 31.44 16.44 -30.03
C LEU A 638 31.66 15.25 -30.96
N SER A 639 30.73 14.97 -31.87
CA SER A 639 30.80 13.82 -32.78
C SER A 639 29.91 14.04 -34.00
N SER A 640 30.28 13.42 -35.11
CA SER A 640 29.44 13.29 -36.31
C SER A 640 28.44 12.12 -36.24
N ASP A 641 28.61 11.18 -35.27
CA ASP A 641 27.69 10.06 -35.08
C ASP A 641 26.66 10.39 -33.99
N VAL A 642 25.71 11.27 -34.36
CA VAL A 642 24.64 11.75 -33.47
C VAL A 642 23.32 11.13 -33.93
N THR A 643 22.53 10.62 -32.97
CA THR A 643 21.19 10.09 -33.20
C THR A 643 20.22 10.75 -32.20
N ALA A 644 19.16 11.33 -32.71
CA ALA A 644 18.05 11.80 -31.88
C ALA A 644 17.05 10.65 -31.64
N ALA A 645 16.67 10.43 -30.39
CA ALA A 645 15.73 9.38 -29.98
C ALA A 645 14.44 10.01 -29.45
N HIS A 646 13.32 9.77 -30.15
CA HIS A 646 12.00 10.22 -29.73
C HIS A 646 11.16 9.06 -29.26
N VAL A 647 10.57 9.14 -28.08
CA VAL A 647 9.61 8.15 -27.59
C VAL A 647 8.20 8.60 -27.96
N SER A 648 7.54 7.80 -28.81
CA SER A 648 6.19 8.08 -29.29
C SER A 648 5.16 7.75 -28.20
N LEU A 649 4.62 8.77 -27.56
CA LEU A 649 3.51 8.67 -26.60
C LEU A 649 2.15 8.88 -27.27
N ASP A 650 2.13 9.69 -28.33
CA ASP A 650 0.97 10.00 -29.16
C ASP A 650 1.38 9.98 -30.63
N ALA A 651 0.64 9.23 -31.44
CA ALA A 651 0.91 9.10 -32.86
C ALA A 651 0.77 10.44 -33.62
N GLY A 652 -0.21 11.27 -33.22
CA GLY A 652 -0.43 12.58 -33.83
C GLY A 652 0.72 13.55 -33.57
N ALA A 653 1.15 13.64 -32.32
CA ALA A 653 2.30 14.47 -31.92
C ALA A 653 3.61 14.00 -32.57
N THR A 654 3.79 12.68 -32.72
CA THR A 654 4.96 12.09 -33.38
C THR A 654 5.02 12.43 -34.87
N GLU A 655 3.90 12.45 -35.58
CA GLU A 655 3.87 12.85 -36.99
C GLU A 655 4.15 14.35 -37.16
N ILE A 656 3.69 15.19 -36.27
CA ILE A 656 4.03 16.61 -36.23
C ILE A 656 5.55 16.78 -36.03
N LEU A 657 6.12 16.05 -35.06
CA LEU A 657 7.56 16.07 -34.81
C LEU A 657 8.36 15.63 -36.04
N LYS A 658 7.99 14.57 -36.74
CA LYS A 658 8.68 14.11 -37.97
C LYS A 658 8.70 15.18 -39.03
N ARG A 659 7.58 15.88 -39.23
CA ARG A 659 7.50 17.02 -40.22
C ARG A 659 8.40 18.18 -39.80
N GLN A 660 8.36 18.55 -38.51
CA GLN A 660 9.22 19.62 -38.01
C GLN A 660 10.71 19.23 -38.05
N TRP A 661 11.01 17.93 -37.79
CA TRP A 661 12.38 17.43 -37.81
C TRP A 661 13.01 17.47 -39.19
N ALA A 662 12.23 17.24 -40.24
CA ALA A 662 12.71 17.38 -41.62
C ALA A 662 13.23 18.79 -41.94
N THR A 663 12.72 19.81 -41.22
CA THR A 663 13.12 21.24 -41.44
C THR A 663 14.19 21.66 -40.43
N TRP A 664 14.12 21.22 -39.18
CA TRP A 664 14.91 21.75 -38.07
C TRP A 664 15.95 20.79 -37.49
N GLY A 665 15.95 19.53 -37.96
CA GLY A 665 16.82 18.50 -37.40
C GLY A 665 18.26 18.48 -37.90
N ASP A 666 18.67 19.45 -38.70
CA ASP A 666 20.05 19.66 -39.24
C ASP A 666 20.68 18.38 -39.85
N GLY A 667 19.87 17.49 -40.41
CA GLY A 667 20.32 16.20 -40.98
C GLY A 667 20.58 15.08 -39.95
N VAL A 668 20.39 15.34 -38.68
CA VAL A 668 20.54 14.34 -37.62
C VAL A 668 19.45 13.27 -37.74
N ARG A 669 19.84 12.00 -37.68
CA ARG A 669 18.93 10.86 -37.75
C ARG A 669 17.96 10.86 -36.56
N LEU A 670 16.65 10.87 -36.85
CA LEU A 670 15.60 10.70 -35.86
C LEU A 670 15.19 9.21 -35.79
N VAL A 671 15.29 8.63 -34.60
CA VAL A 671 14.77 7.29 -34.29
C VAL A 671 13.53 7.45 -33.45
N VAL A 672 12.41 6.89 -33.89
CA VAL A 672 11.15 6.89 -33.18
C VAL A 672 10.99 5.57 -32.45
N LEU A 673 10.91 5.63 -31.13
CA LEU A 673 10.77 4.49 -30.25
C LEU A 673 9.28 4.33 -29.90
N PRO A 674 8.65 3.20 -30.23
CA PRO A 674 7.26 2.95 -29.88
C PRO A 674 7.13 2.77 -28.35
N SER A 675 6.14 3.42 -27.76
CA SER A 675 5.80 3.25 -26.34
C SER A 675 4.35 2.80 -26.19
N PRO A 676 4.06 1.52 -26.28
CA PRO A 676 2.69 1.00 -26.18
C PRO A 676 2.07 1.24 -24.80
N HIS A 677 2.86 1.67 -23.83
CA HIS A 677 2.45 1.86 -22.42
C HIS A 677 2.59 3.31 -21.96
N ASN A 678 2.81 4.26 -22.88
CA ASN A 678 3.05 5.67 -22.57
C ASN A 678 4.23 5.91 -21.59
N LEU A 679 5.28 5.09 -21.66
CA LEU A 679 6.49 5.20 -20.87
C LEU A 679 7.59 5.90 -21.69
N VAL A 680 8.26 6.89 -21.12
CA VAL A 680 9.37 7.58 -21.81
C VAL A 680 10.71 6.89 -21.54
N LEU A 681 10.92 6.47 -20.30
CA LEU A 681 12.23 5.99 -19.86
C LEU A 681 12.55 4.58 -20.39
N GLU A 682 11.60 3.66 -20.37
CA GLU A 682 11.82 2.26 -20.71
C GLU A 682 12.24 2.06 -22.18
N PRO A 683 11.52 2.58 -23.19
CA PRO A 683 11.96 2.45 -24.58
C PRO A 683 13.30 3.15 -24.85
N LEU A 684 13.55 4.27 -24.15
CA LEU A 684 14.81 4.98 -24.25
C LEU A 684 15.97 4.18 -23.65
N LEU A 685 15.77 3.56 -22.48
CA LEU A 685 16.76 2.68 -21.86
C LEU A 685 17.05 1.46 -22.69
N GLU A 686 16.02 0.80 -23.22
CA GLU A 686 16.17 -0.37 -24.10
C GLU A 686 16.97 -0.01 -25.36
N TYR A 687 16.68 1.14 -25.95
CA TYR A 687 17.42 1.64 -27.11
C TYR A 687 18.88 1.94 -26.75
N VAL A 688 19.15 2.65 -25.66
CA VAL A 688 20.51 2.99 -25.21
C VAL A 688 21.27 1.72 -24.85
N GLN A 689 20.66 0.75 -24.15
CA GLN A 689 21.27 -0.55 -23.86
C GLN A 689 21.59 -1.32 -25.14
N GLY A 690 20.71 -1.28 -26.14
CA GLY A 690 20.99 -1.86 -27.45
C GLY A 690 22.19 -1.21 -28.14
N VAL A 691 22.31 0.11 -28.07
CA VAL A 691 23.49 0.84 -28.60
C VAL A 691 24.78 0.45 -27.84
N ILE A 692 24.68 0.31 -26.51
CA ILE A 692 25.80 -0.10 -25.64
C ILE A 692 26.24 -1.54 -25.95
N ALA A 693 25.30 -2.46 -26.16
CA ALA A 693 25.57 -3.86 -26.45
C ALA A 693 26.31 -4.04 -27.79
N LEU A 694 26.11 -3.12 -28.73
CA LEU A 694 26.79 -3.11 -30.04
C LEU A 694 28.12 -2.32 -30.03
N ARG A 695 28.56 -1.83 -28.89
CA ARG A 695 29.77 -1.02 -28.72
C ARG A 695 31.04 -1.85 -28.90
N GLN A 696 32.01 -1.31 -29.63
CA GLN A 696 33.36 -1.88 -29.71
C GLN A 696 34.26 -1.39 -28.54
N ARG A 697 35.37 -2.08 -28.31
CA ARG A 697 36.25 -1.81 -27.15
C ARG A 697 36.76 -0.36 -27.04
N ASN A 698 36.83 0.37 -28.16
CA ASN A 698 37.35 1.75 -28.25
C ASN A 698 36.23 2.77 -28.57
N GLU A 699 34.99 2.45 -28.37
CA GLU A 699 33.86 3.37 -28.57
C GLU A 699 33.36 3.90 -27.24
N ILE A 700 33.00 5.20 -27.21
CA ILE A 700 32.25 5.83 -26.13
C ILE A 700 30.82 6.07 -26.59
N VAL A 701 29.86 5.76 -25.73
CA VAL A 701 28.46 6.11 -25.92
C VAL A 701 28.11 7.23 -24.95
N THR A 702 27.71 8.37 -25.50
CA THR A 702 27.27 9.54 -24.69
C THR A 702 25.78 9.77 -24.90
N VAL A 703 25.03 9.86 -23.79
CA VAL A 703 23.64 10.29 -23.80
C VAL A 703 23.57 11.75 -23.36
N ILE A 704 23.16 12.64 -24.26
CA ILE A 704 23.06 14.07 -24.00
C ILE A 704 21.60 14.44 -23.78
N VAL A 705 21.27 14.80 -22.55
CA VAL A 705 19.88 15.05 -22.13
C VAL A 705 19.62 16.56 -22.05
N PRO A 706 18.69 17.11 -22.88
CA PRO A 706 18.24 18.47 -22.71
C PRO A 706 17.45 18.63 -21.42
N GLN A 707 17.87 19.54 -20.55
CA GLN A 707 17.27 19.75 -19.23
C GLN A 707 16.75 21.18 -19.09
N SER A 708 15.43 21.34 -18.92
CA SER A 708 14.85 22.66 -18.64
C SER A 708 15.14 23.08 -17.20
N VAL A 709 15.70 24.27 -17.03
CA VAL A 709 16.02 24.87 -15.73
C VAL A 709 15.15 26.10 -15.51
N ARG A 710 14.63 26.28 -14.30
CA ARG A 710 13.92 27.50 -13.88
C ARG A 710 14.78 28.30 -12.88
N PRO A 711 14.58 29.62 -12.79
CA PRO A 711 15.36 30.47 -11.89
C PRO A 711 15.22 30.12 -10.40
N ARG A 712 14.09 29.52 -9.99
CA ARG A 712 13.84 29.12 -8.60
C ARG A 712 14.34 27.69 -8.36
N TRP A 713 15.38 27.51 -7.55
CA TRP A 713 16.05 26.24 -7.26
C TRP A 713 15.10 25.11 -6.78
N TRP A 714 14.09 25.45 -5.95
CA TRP A 714 13.12 24.48 -5.45
C TRP A 714 12.15 23.94 -6.51
N SER A 715 11.90 24.71 -7.59
CA SER A 715 11.07 24.26 -8.71
C SER A 715 11.78 23.22 -9.59
N ASN A 716 13.11 23.17 -9.53
CA ASN A 716 13.91 22.17 -10.24
C ASN A 716 13.93 20.82 -9.49
N LEU A 717 13.74 20.84 -8.17
CA LEU A 717 13.67 19.62 -7.34
C LEU A 717 12.41 18.77 -7.65
N MET A 718 11.32 19.43 -8.07
CA MET A 718 10.03 18.76 -8.35
C MET A 718 9.91 18.24 -9.78
N ARG A 719 10.90 18.43 -10.63
CA ARG A 719 10.88 17.97 -12.02
C ARG A 719 11.67 16.68 -12.20
N THR A 720 11.19 15.84 -13.11
CA THR A 720 11.88 14.62 -13.50
C THR A 720 13.19 14.96 -14.19
N GLN A 721 14.32 14.66 -13.57
CA GLN A 721 15.65 14.87 -14.15
C GLN A 721 16.04 13.60 -14.94
N MET A 722 15.75 13.59 -16.23
CA MET A 722 15.95 12.43 -17.10
C MET A 722 17.40 11.91 -17.07
N ALA A 723 18.38 12.79 -17.02
CA ALA A 723 19.78 12.39 -16.95
C ALA A 723 20.15 11.65 -15.65
N VAL A 724 19.56 12.07 -14.52
CA VAL A 724 19.73 11.33 -13.24
C VAL A 724 19.09 9.97 -13.34
N LEU A 725 17.89 9.88 -13.95
CA LEU A 725 17.19 8.61 -14.17
C LEU A 725 18.05 7.64 -15.00
N LEU A 726 18.60 8.13 -16.10
CA LEU A 726 19.47 7.34 -16.96
C LEU A 726 20.75 6.89 -16.25
N ARG A 727 21.38 7.77 -15.45
CA ARG A 727 22.57 7.40 -14.63
C ARG A 727 22.31 6.30 -13.63
N LEU A 728 21.12 6.31 -13.03
CA LEU A 728 20.72 5.30 -12.03
C LEU A 728 20.29 3.98 -12.66
N SER A 729 19.82 4.04 -13.92
CA SER A 729 19.26 2.88 -14.62
C SER A 729 20.28 2.17 -15.52
N LEU A 730 21.31 2.86 -15.97
CA LEU A 730 22.39 2.26 -16.75
C LEU A 730 23.45 1.68 -15.80
N PRO A 731 23.96 0.48 -16.08
CA PRO A 731 25.04 -0.08 -15.29
C PRO A 731 26.26 0.84 -15.31
N PHE A 732 27.04 0.87 -14.21
CA PHE A 732 28.31 1.60 -14.11
C PHE A 732 29.37 0.91 -14.96
N GLU A 733 29.24 0.99 -16.28
CA GLU A 733 30.21 0.46 -17.23
C GLU A 733 31.13 1.57 -17.72
N THR A 734 32.40 1.23 -17.88
CA THR A 734 33.39 2.14 -18.48
C THR A 734 33.05 2.44 -19.94
N GLY A 735 33.09 3.72 -20.33
CA GLY A 735 32.81 4.15 -21.70
C GLY A 735 31.35 4.57 -21.97
N ILE A 736 30.54 4.75 -20.91
CA ILE A 736 29.24 5.39 -20.98
C ILE A 736 29.33 6.75 -20.30
N VAL A 737 28.88 7.79 -20.97
CA VAL A 737 28.84 9.18 -20.47
C VAL A 737 27.42 9.69 -20.54
N ILE A 738 26.94 10.31 -19.48
CA ILE A 738 25.63 11.00 -19.48
C ILE A 738 25.87 12.46 -19.15
N THR A 739 25.44 13.33 -20.03
CA THR A 739 25.68 14.78 -19.97
C THR A 739 24.35 15.51 -20.00
N ASP A 740 24.16 16.48 -19.09
CA ASP A 740 23.01 17.39 -19.09
C ASP A 740 23.34 18.65 -19.87
N VAL A 741 22.43 19.07 -20.73
CA VAL A 741 22.48 20.36 -21.40
C VAL A 741 21.33 21.22 -20.85
N PRO A 742 21.63 22.16 -19.92
CA PRO A 742 20.60 23.00 -19.32
C PRO A 742 20.14 24.08 -20.32
N TYR A 743 18.83 24.33 -20.36
CA TYR A 743 18.25 25.46 -21.05
C TYR A 743 17.20 26.15 -20.18
N VAL A 744 17.12 27.44 -20.25
CA VAL A 744 16.14 28.24 -19.49
C VAL A 744 14.85 28.31 -20.29
N LEU A 745 13.74 27.94 -19.67
CA LEU A 745 12.42 28.25 -20.20
C LEU A 745 12.16 29.75 -19.93
N GLU A 746 12.16 30.58 -20.96
CA GLU A 746 11.64 31.93 -20.84
C GLU A 746 10.20 31.83 -20.34
N ALA A 747 9.89 32.51 -19.25
CA ALA A 747 8.53 32.64 -18.77
C ALA A 747 7.72 33.31 -19.90
N ASP A 748 6.65 32.63 -20.34
CA ASP A 748 5.72 33.16 -21.31
C ASP A 748 5.45 34.64 -21.00
N GLY A 749 5.72 35.47 -21.99
CA GLY A 749 5.68 36.90 -21.85
C GLY A 749 4.35 37.41 -21.31
N LYS A 750 4.45 38.29 -20.31
CA LYS A 750 3.60 39.42 -20.25
C LYS A 750 4.16 40.47 -21.14
#